data_5f20a544972c8ba108cd613218bbafed
#
_entry.id   5f20a544972c8ba108cd613218bbafed
#
_cell.length_a   1.000
_cell.length_b   1.000
_cell.length_c   1.000
_cell.angle_alpha   90.00
_cell.angle_beta   90.00
_cell.angle_gamma   90.00
#
_symmetry.space_group_name_H-M   'P 1'
#
loop_
_entity.id
_entity.type
_entity.pdbx_description
1 polymer ?
#
loop_
_entity_poly.entity_id
_entity_poly.type
_entity_poly.pdbx_seq_one_letter_code
_entity_poly.pdbx_strand_id
1 'polypeptide(L)'
;MNFEISSSFSPTGDHPEAIAALSEGIKSGVPFQTLLGVTGSGKTFTIANVIKEVQRPTLILSHNKTLAAQLYSEFKAFFPNNAVEYFVSYYDYYQPEAYLPSTDTYIEKDLAINEEIDKLRLRATASLLSGRKDVIVVSSVSCLYGMADPTAFAEKVTHLERGMRIDRDKLLRRFVDALYVNNKLEFKSGCFRVNGDTVDIFPAIETFDGMAYRIEFWDDEIDRISSFNPLTGEEYDEQDELNIYPTNLFVTTQERINMAIGQIDVDLGTQVNFLKEIGKPFEAKRLYERVTFDLEMIRELGHCSGIENYSRYFDGRAAGDRPFCLLDYFPKDFLLVVDESHVTIPQIRAMYGGDYARKKNLVEYGFRLPSAMDNRPLTFDEFESLTPLGIYVSATPADYELIKSEGVVVEQVIRPTGLLDPIIDVRPSLNQIDDLMEEITQRSAKDERVLVTTLTKRMAEELTTYMTRMGVRCNYIHSDVDTLERVQIMDDLRNGLFDVLIGVNLLREGLDLPEVSLVAILDADKEGFLRSHRSLTQTAGRAARNVNGKVIFYADKITASMQQTMDETNRRREKQMAYNEAHGITPKQVMKNSVSMLAEKQQTAEPYAYIEPEPSLVADPVVQYMNRTQLEKAIERTRKQMTEAAKKLDFIEAAQFRDELVKLEDLLKTKKD
;
A
#
# COMPACT_ATOMS: atom_id res chain seq x y z
N MET A 1 20.34 -14.54 -12.61
CA MET A 1 19.45 -15.72 -12.45
C MET A 1 18.25 -15.53 -13.36
N ASN A 2 17.63 -16.62 -13.79
CA ASN A 2 16.40 -16.59 -14.60
C ASN A 2 15.20 -16.83 -13.68
N PHE A 3 14.03 -16.38 -14.11
CA PHE A 3 12.78 -16.72 -13.43
C PHE A 3 12.44 -18.19 -13.67
N GLU A 4 12.22 -18.92 -12.57
CA GLU A 4 11.82 -20.32 -12.58
C GLU A 4 10.58 -20.53 -11.73
N ILE A 5 9.49 -21.04 -12.35
CA ILE A 5 8.25 -21.29 -11.61
C ILE A 5 8.31 -22.65 -10.92
N SER A 6 8.01 -22.64 -9.63
CA SER A 6 7.70 -23.83 -8.84
C SER A 6 6.17 -23.90 -8.64
N SER A 7 5.50 -24.82 -9.30
CA SER A 7 4.06 -24.98 -9.20
C SER A 7 3.63 -26.42 -9.45
N SER A 8 2.69 -26.91 -8.66
CA SER A 8 2.00 -28.17 -8.90
C SER A 8 0.90 -28.07 -9.97
N PHE A 9 0.60 -26.85 -10.44
CA PHE A 9 -0.42 -26.59 -11.45
C PHE A 9 0.22 -26.51 -12.83
N SER A 10 -0.48 -27.02 -13.85
CA SER A 10 -0.16 -26.84 -15.27
C SER A 10 -1.17 -25.89 -15.92
N PRO A 11 -0.77 -25.14 -16.97
CA PRO A 11 -1.70 -24.31 -17.72
C PRO A 11 -2.86 -25.12 -18.32
N THR A 12 -4.09 -24.72 -18.05
CA THR A 12 -5.33 -25.37 -18.52
C THR A 12 -6.35 -24.32 -18.97
N GLY A 13 -7.38 -24.73 -19.69
CA GLY A 13 -8.40 -23.81 -20.19
C GLY A 13 -7.85 -22.78 -21.14
N ASP A 14 -8.13 -21.51 -20.86
CA ASP A 14 -7.64 -20.38 -21.66
C ASP A 14 -6.17 -20.01 -21.33
N HIS A 15 -5.52 -20.62 -20.30
CA HIS A 15 -4.16 -20.24 -19.89
C HIS A 15 -3.12 -20.34 -21.01
N PRO A 16 -3.02 -21.48 -21.77
CA PRO A 16 -1.97 -21.60 -22.79
C PRO A 16 -2.06 -20.52 -23.86
N GLU A 17 -3.26 -20.20 -24.33
CA GLU A 17 -3.49 -19.18 -25.35
C GLU A 17 -3.21 -17.79 -24.80
N ALA A 18 -3.65 -17.49 -23.58
CA ALA A 18 -3.42 -16.21 -22.93
C ALA A 18 -1.92 -15.96 -22.66
N ILE A 19 -1.19 -16.96 -22.15
CA ILE A 19 0.24 -16.88 -21.92
C ILE A 19 0.98 -16.64 -23.23
N ALA A 20 0.65 -17.41 -24.28
CA ALA A 20 1.27 -17.27 -25.59
C ALA A 20 1.03 -15.88 -26.19
N ALA A 21 -0.23 -15.43 -26.23
CA ALA A 21 -0.61 -14.13 -26.78
C ALA A 21 0.08 -12.96 -26.09
N LEU A 22 0.06 -12.94 -24.75
CA LEU A 22 0.70 -11.87 -23.97
C LEU A 22 2.22 -11.89 -24.13
N SER A 23 2.85 -13.06 -24.08
CA SER A 23 4.31 -13.21 -24.20
C SER A 23 4.80 -12.85 -25.60
N GLU A 24 4.09 -13.25 -26.64
CA GLU A 24 4.38 -12.90 -28.04
C GLU A 24 4.24 -11.39 -28.27
N GLY A 25 3.18 -10.79 -27.73
CA GLY A 25 2.96 -9.35 -27.79
C GLY A 25 4.12 -8.57 -27.17
N ILE A 26 4.60 -8.96 -25.99
CA ILE A 26 5.77 -8.34 -25.35
C ILE A 26 7.03 -8.51 -26.19
N LYS A 27 7.27 -9.73 -26.69
CA LYS A 27 8.47 -10.04 -27.51
C LYS A 27 8.47 -9.29 -28.87
N SER A 28 7.29 -9.07 -29.44
CA SER A 28 7.12 -8.30 -30.69
C SER A 28 7.05 -6.78 -30.47
N GLY A 29 7.13 -6.31 -29.22
CA GLY A 29 7.21 -4.88 -28.91
C GLY A 29 5.85 -4.17 -28.81
N VAL A 30 4.74 -4.90 -28.62
CA VAL A 30 3.44 -4.31 -28.32
C VAL A 30 3.51 -3.64 -26.94
N PRO A 31 3.29 -2.29 -26.85
CA PRO A 31 3.59 -1.56 -25.62
C PRO A 31 2.59 -1.88 -24.49
N PHE A 32 1.31 -2.04 -24.83
CA PHE A 32 0.29 -2.30 -23.82
C PHE A 32 -0.69 -3.37 -24.29
N GLN A 33 -1.05 -4.26 -23.37
CA GLN A 33 -1.99 -5.34 -23.61
C GLN A 33 -3.00 -5.41 -22.47
N THR A 34 -4.20 -5.91 -22.75
CA THR A 34 -5.26 -6.09 -21.75
C THR A 34 -5.58 -7.56 -21.59
N LEU A 35 -5.49 -8.08 -20.36
CA LEU A 35 -5.97 -9.40 -19.97
C LEU A 35 -7.34 -9.26 -19.28
N LEU A 36 -8.39 -9.68 -19.97
CA LEU A 36 -9.72 -9.81 -19.39
C LEU A 36 -9.79 -11.18 -18.69
N GLY A 37 -9.63 -11.20 -17.38
CA GLY A 37 -9.65 -12.43 -16.61
C GLY A 37 -10.73 -12.40 -15.53
N VAL A 38 -11.69 -13.34 -15.60
CA VAL A 38 -12.74 -13.44 -14.58
C VAL A 38 -12.18 -13.88 -13.23
N THR A 39 -12.93 -13.63 -12.17
CA THR A 39 -12.56 -14.10 -10.83
C THR A 39 -12.45 -15.62 -10.82
N GLY A 40 -11.31 -16.15 -10.35
CA GLY A 40 -11.05 -17.58 -10.29
C GLY A 40 -10.55 -18.25 -11.56
N SER A 41 -10.30 -17.48 -12.62
CA SER A 41 -9.66 -18.02 -13.84
C SER A 41 -8.16 -18.27 -13.72
N GLY A 42 -7.49 -17.87 -12.62
CA GLY A 42 -6.05 -18.06 -12.44
C GLY A 42 -5.20 -16.95 -13.08
N LYS A 43 -5.67 -15.69 -13.08
CA LYS A 43 -4.94 -14.54 -13.64
C LYS A 43 -3.50 -14.45 -13.12
N THR A 44 -3.29 -14.59 -11.81
CA THR A 44 -1.97 -14.53 -11.18
C THR A 44 -1.03 -15.60 -11.75
N PHE A 45 -1.53 -16.81 -11.95
CA PHE A 45 -0.78 -17.91 -12.54
C PHE A 45 -0.41 -17.65 -14.01
N THR A 46 -1.33 -17.06 -14.79
CA THR A 46 -1.05 -16.64 -16.17
C THR A 46 0.06 -15.60 -16.21
N ILE A 47 -0.03 -14.55 -15.38
CA ILE A 47 1.00 -13.51 -15.31
C ILE A 47 2.35 -14.10 -14.85
N ALA A 48 2.37 -15.01 -13.88
CA ALA A 48 3.59 -15.68 -13.46
C ALA A 48 4.25 -16.42 -14.63
N ASN A 49 3.48 -17.14 -15.45
CA ASN A 49 4.01 -17.81 -16.65
C ASN A 49 4.48 -16.81 -17.72
N VAL A 50 3.81 -15.68 -17.90
CA VAL A 50 4.28 -14.62 -18.81
C VAL A 50 5.63 -14.07 -18.32
N ILE A 51 5.78 -13.78 -17.02
CA ILE A 51 7.05 -13.31 -16.44
C ILE A 51 8.18 -14.32 -16.72
N LYS A 52 7.90 -15.62 -16.49
CA LYS A 52 8.84 -16.69 -16.81
C LYS A 52 9.24 -16.71 -18.29
N GLU A 53 8.29 -16.50 -19.22
CA GLU A 53 8.55 -16.53 -20.65
C GLU A 53 9.31 -15.30 -21.17
N VAL A 54 9.10 -14.12 -20.56
CA VAL A 54 9.70 -12.86 -21.04
C VAL A 54 10.99 -12.48 -20.30
N GLN A 55 11.23 -13.04 -19.11
CA GLN A 55 12.47 -12.87 -18.34
C GLN A 55 12.84 -11.40 -18.08
N ARG A 56 11.87 -10.57 -17.67
CA ARG A 56 12.08 -9.14 -17.39
C ARG A 56 11.78 -8.82 -15.94
N PRO A 57 12.53 -7.91 -15.28
CA PRO A 57 12.13 -7.35 -14.01
C PRO A 57 10.71 -6.83 -14.09
N THR A 58 9.89 -7.12 -13.10
CA THR A 58 8.45 -6.87 -13.18
C THR A 58 7.97 -6.08 -11.98
N LEU A 59 7.20 -5.01 -12.23
CA LEU A 59 6.44 -4.29 -11.21
C LEU A 59 4.96 -4.68 -11.31
N ILE A 60 4.40 -5.16 -10.21
CA ILE A 60 2.98 -5.49 -10.10
C ILE A 60 2.32 -4.44 -9.22
N LEU A 61 1.41 -3.65 -9.81
CA LEU A 61 0.67 -2.62 -9.10
C LEU A 61 -0.72 -3.11 -8.70
N SER A 62 -1.07 -2.90 -7.45
CA SER A 62 -2.38 -3.13 -6.88
C SER A 62 -2.93 -1.85 -6.23
N HIS A 63 -4.26 -1.70 -6.19
CA HIS A 63 -4.90 -0.51 -5.66
C HIS A 63 -4.93 -0.43 -4.12
N ASN A 64 -4.68 -1.53 -3.40
CA ASN A 64 -4.62 -1.52 -1.93
C ASN A 64 -3.57 -2.48 -1.37
N LYS A 65 -3.25 -2.31 -0.06
CA LYS A 65 -2.23 -3.11 0.65
C LYS A 65 -2.62 -4.58 0.79
N THR A 66 -3.88 -4.88 1.05
CA THR A 66 -4.38 -6.24 1.29
C THR A 66 -4.24 -7.10 0.04
N LEU A 67 -4.67 -6.57 -1.11
CA LEU A 67 -4.52 -7.28 -2.39
C LEU A 67 -3.04 -7.40 -2.77
N ALA A 68 -2.23 -6.36 -2.54
CA ALA A 68 -0.78 -6.44 -2.75
C ALA A 68 -0.14 -7.53 -1.89
N ALA A 69 -0.53 -7.69 -0.63
CA ALA A 69 -0.02 -8.75 0.25
C ALA A 69 -0.42 -10.16 -0.25
N GLN A 70 -1.65 -10.32 -0.72
CA GLN A 70 -2.10 -11.56 -1.33
C GLN A 70 -1.28 -11.91 -2.58
N LEU A 71 -1.13 -10.95 -3.51
CA LEU A 71 -0.33 -11.13 -4.73
C LEU A 71 1.14 -11.44 -4.40
N TYR A 72 1.73 -10.73 -3.43
CA TYR A 72 3.08 -11.01 -2.96
C TYR A 72 3.23 -12.46 -2.49
N SER A 73 2.31 -12.96 -1.67
CA SER A 73 2.31 -14.34 -1.19
C SER A 73 2.18 -15.35 -2.33
N GLU A 74 1.28 -15.10 -3.29
CA GLU A 74 1.09 -15.97 -4.46
C GLU A 74 2.34 -15.98 -5.36
N PHE A 75 2.93 -14.82 -5.69
CA PHE A 75 4.15 -14.75 -6.50
C PHE A 75 5.37 -15.33 -5.78
N LYS A 76 5.47 -15.16 -4.46
CA LYS A 76 6.54 -15.77 -3.65
C LYS A 76 6.46 -17.30 -3.67
N ALA A 77 5.24 -17.85 -3.67
CA ALA A 77 5.02 -19.30 -3.80
C ALA A 77 5.38 -19.80 -5.21
N PHE A 78 5.10 -19.03 -6.26
CA PHE A 78 5.47 -19.40 -7.64
C PHE A 78 6.97 -19.25 -7.91
N PHE A 79 7.65 -18.30 -7.29
CA PHE A 79 9.06 -17.96 -7.49
C PHE A 79 9.88 -18.02 -6.19
N PRO A 80 9.98 -19.19 -5.54
CA PRO A 80 10.63 -19.31 -4.23
C PRO A 80 12.12 -18.95 -4.24
N ASN A 81 12.81 -19.15 -5.39
CA ASN A 81 14.26 -18.93 -5.55
C ASN A 81 14.60 -17.56 -6.19
N ASN A 82 13.59 -16.78 -6.60
CA ASN A 82 13.79 -15.47 -7.21
C ASN A 82 13.49 -14.34 -6.21
N ALA A 83 13.92 -13.13 -6.52
CA ALA A 83 13.66 -11.97 -5.70
C ALA A 83 12.21 -11.50 -5.91
N VAL A 84 11.31 -11.92 -5.03
CA VAL A 84 9.95 -11.39 -4.94
C VAL A 84 9.89 -10.47 -3.74
N GLU A 85 9.61 -9.19 -3.99
CA GLU A 85 9.69 -8.11 -3.02
C GLU A 85 8.34 -7.44 -2.80
N TYR A 86 8.14 -6.87 -1.61
CA TYR A 86 6.91 -6.21 -1.21
C TYR A 86 7.17 -4.73 -0.96
N PHE A 87 6.42 -3.85 -1.64
CA PHE A 87 6.61 -2.42 -1.55
C PHE A 87 5.26 -1.68 -1.42
N VAL A 88 4.84 -1.42 -0.19
CA VAL A 88 3.59 -0.68 0.08
C VAL A 88 3.87 0.50 1.01
N SER A 89 2.87 1.31 1.32
CA SER A 89 3.00 2.36 2.33
C SER A 89 3.37 1.76 3.68
N TYR A 90 4.42 2.26 4.31
CA TYR A 90 4.92 1.80 5.61
C TYR A 90 4.17 2.40 6.81
N TYR A 91 3.10 3.18 6.55
CA TYR A 91 2.24 3.70 7.61
C TYR A 91 1.12 2.70 7.92
N ASP A 92 0.96 2.32 9.19
CA ASP A 92 -0.24 1.61 9.67
C ASP A 92 -1.41 2.58 9.77
N TYR A 93 -1.13 3.79 10.21
CA TYR A 93 -2.05 4.92 10.22
C TYR A 93 -1.37 6.15 9.60
N TYR A 94 -2.11 6.92 8.82
CA TYR A 94 -1.62 8.16 8.20
C TYR A 94 -2.71 9.20 8.06
N GLN A 95 -2.57 10.30 8.81
CA GLN A 95 -3.36 11.51 8.64
C GLN A 95 -2.46 12.60 8.04
N PRO A 96 -2.67 13.00 6.80
CA PRO A 96 -1.85 14.05 6.19
C PRO A 96 -2.13 15.40 6.83
N GLU A 97 -1.08 16.22 6.96
CA GLU A 97 -1.20 17.62 7.33
C GLU A 97 -2.11 18.35 6.34
N ALA A 98 -3.07 19.13 6.81
CA ALA A 98 -3.98 19.89 5.97
C ALA A 98 -4.45 21.17 6.65
N TYR A 99 -4.86 22.15 5.84
CA TYR A 99 -5.56 23.34 6.31
C TYR A 99 -6.85 23.52 5.52
N LEU A 100 -7.95 23.72 6.25
CA LEU A 100 -9.30 23.91 5.72
C LEU A 100 -9.69 25.38 5.87
N PRO A 101 -9.56 26.23 4.82
CA PRO A 101 -9.84 27.66 4.94
C PRO A 101 -11.30 27.98 5.30
N SER A 102 -12.25 27.13 4.88
CA SER A 102 -13.69 27.32 5.14
C SER A 102 -14.07 27.24 6.61
N THR A 103 -13.32 26.48 7.40
CA THR A 103 -13.56 26.28 8.84
C THR A 103 -12.41 26.81 9.70
N ASP A 104 -11.39 27.41 9.05
CA ASP A 104 -10.15 27.86 9.70
C ASP A 104 -9.55 26.77 10.60
N THR A 105 -9.48 25.54 10.07
CA THR A 105 -9.04 24.36 10.82
C THR A 105 -7.71 23.85 10.28
N TYR A 106 -6.69 23.83 11.12
CA TYR A 106 -5.43 23.15 10.85
C TYR A 106 -5.52 21.70 11.35
N ILE A 107 -5.16 20.76 10.51
CA ILE A 107 -5.06 19.33 10.80
C ILE A 107 -3.58 19.01 10.80
N GLU A 108 -3.08 18.61 11.96
CA GLU A 108 -1.69 18.17 12.09
C GLU A 108 -1.47 16.81 11.43
N LYS A 109 -0.24 16.59 10.96
CA LYS A 109 0.21 15.29 10.47
C LYS A 109 0.26 14.31 11.64
N ASP A 110 -0.38 13.15 11.47
CA ASP A 110 -0.38 12.06 12.43
C ASP A 110 -0.10 10.74 11.70
N LEU A 111 0.80 9.93 12.23
CA LEU A 111 1.22 8.69 11.56
C LEU A 111 1.75 7.65 12.56
N ALA A 112 1.57 6.39 12.22
CA ALA A 112 2.22 5.26 12.85
C ALA A 112 3.02 4.48 11.79
N ILE A 113 4.32 4.30 12.04
CA ILE A 113 5.23 3.62 11.11
C ILE A 113 5.28 2.13 11.46
N ASN A 114 5.22 1.29 10.43
CA ASN A 114 5.47 -0.12 10.51
C ASN A 114 6.91 -0.41 10.08
N GLU A 115 7.76 -0.70 11.04
CA GLU A 115 9.19 -0.94 10.80
C GLU A 115 9.46 -2.18 9.93
N GLU A 116 8.62 -3.22 10.00
CA GLU A 116 8.76 -4.41 9.17
C GLU A 116 8.50 -4.08 7.68
N ILE A 117 7.47 -3.28 7.41
CA ILE A 117 7.19 -2.84 6.03
C ILE A 117 8.30 -1.93 5.52
N ASP A 118 8.87 -1.08 6.37
CA ASP A 118 9.99 -0.21 5.97
C ASP A 118 11.23 -1.02 5.58
N LYS A 119 11.57 -2.07 6.35
CA LYS A 119 12.64 -3.04 5.99
C LYS A 119 12.35 -3.75 4.66
N LEU A 120 11.10 -4.17 4.41
CA LEU A 120 10.72 -4.78 3.13
C LEU A 120 10.88 -3.81 1.95
N ARG A 121 10.57 -2.52 2.14
CA ARG A 121 10.79 -1.48 1.13
C ARG A 121 12.28 -1.29 0.83
N LEU A 122 13.11 -1.24 1.87
CA LEU A 122 14.56 -1.13 1.73
C LEU A 122 15.12 -2.36 0.98
N ARG A 123 14.62 -3.56 1.28
CA ARG A 123 15.01 -4.79 0.59
C ARG A 123 14.62 -4.76 -0.89
N ALA A 124 13.44 -4.26 -1.23
CA ALA A 124 13.01 -4.12 -2.62
C ALA A 124 13.95 -3.19 -3.42
N THR A 125 14.33 -2.06 -2.83
CA THR A 125 15.28 -1.13 -3.49
C THR A 125 16.66 -1.74 -3.67
N ALA A 126 17.16 -2.47 -2.66
CA ALA A 126 18.44 -3.17 -2.75
C ALA A 126 18.42 -4.25 -3.84
N SER A 127 17.35 -5.06 -3.91
CA SER A 127 17.20 -6.07 -4.96
C SER A 127 17.22 -5.47 -6.36
N LEU A 128 16.55 -4.32 -6.57
CA LEU A 128 16.57 -3.62 -7.86
C LEU A 128 17.94 -3.06 -8.22
N LEU A 129 18.69 -2.53 -7.25
CA LEU A 129 20.02 -1.94 -7.45
C LEU A 129 21.15 -2.97 -7.47
N SER A 130 20.90 -4.21 -7.08
CA SER A 130 21.90 -5.30 -7.09
C SER A 130 22.34 -5.78 -8.47
N GLY A 131 21.71 -5.27 -9.54
CA GLY A 131 21.95 -5.72 -10.91
C GLY A 131 21.23 -7.04 -11.27
N ARG A 132 20.44 -7.63 -10.37
CA ARG A 132 19.59 -8.80 -10.64
C ARG A 132 18.54 -8.46 -11.68
N LYS A 133 18.26 -9.40 -12.58
CA LYS A 133 17.18 -9.29 -13.57
C LYS A 133 15.92 -10.08 -13.17
N ASP A 134 16.04 -10.96 -12.20
CA ASP A 134 14.99 -11.84 -11.71
C ASP A 134 14.27 -11.24 -10.48
N VAL A 135 13.82 -9.98 -10.60
CA VAL A 135 13.17 -9.23 -9.53
C VAL A 135 11.71 -8.97 -9.88
N ILE A 136 10.81 -9.36 -9.00
CA ILE A 136 9.39 -9.01 -9.02
C ILE A 136 9.10 -8.13 -7.80
N VAL A 137 8.59 -6.92 -8.01
CA VAL A 137 8.13 -6.08 -6.92
C VAL A 137 6.62 -5.99 -6.97
N VAL A 138 5.96 -6.42 -5.89
CA VAL A 138 4.51 -6.23 -5.71
C VAL A 138 4.27 -4.98 -4.88
N SER A 139 3.57 -4.02 -5.44
CA SER A 139 3.41 -2.70 -4.83
C SER A 139 1.96 -2.22 -4.83
N SER A 140 1.65 -1.34 -3.89
CA SER A 140 0.49 -0.47 -3.99
C SER A 140 0.86 0.82 -4.74
N VAL A 141 -0.13 1.68 -5.02
CA VAL A 141 0.10 2.98 -5.66
C VAL A 141 1.02 3.92 -4.87
N SER A 142 1.39 3.56 -3.64
CA SER A 142 2.38 4.29 -2.83
C SER A 142 3.78 4.36 -3.46
N CYS A 143 4.10 3.48 -4.40
CA CYS A 143 5.36 3.49 -5.15
C CYS A 143 5.56 4.74 -6.03
N LEU A 144 4.49 5.50 -6.26
CA LEU A 144 4.50 6.73 -7.07
C LEU A 144 4.81 8.00 -6.25
N TYR A 145 4.94 7.86 -4.93
CA TYR A 145 5.40 8.95 -4.06
C TYR A 145 6.92 9.05 -4.04
N GLY A 146 7.39 10.24 -3.61
CA GLY A 146 8.80 10.58 -3.56
C GLY A 146 9.65 9.57 -2.79
N MET A 147 10.76 9.20 -3.40
CA MET A 147 11.84 8.38 -2.83
C MET A 147 13.17 9.11 -2.99
N ALA A 148 14.22 8.57 -2.39
CA ALA A 148 15.58 9.06 -2.59
C ALA A 148 16.05 8.86 -4.05
N ASP A 149 17.06 9.61 -4.45
CA ASP A 149 17.75 9.40 -5.72
C ASP A 149 18.42 8.02 -5.74
N PRO A 150 18.07 7.13 -6.69
CA PRO A 150 18.66 5.79 -6.77
C PRO A 150 20.18 5.83 -6.96
N THR A 151 20.71 6.85 -7.65
CA THR A 151 22.16 7.00 -7.84
C THR A 151 22.85 7.33 -6.52
N ALA A 152 22.31 8.28 -5.76
CA ALA A 152 22.87 8.66 -4.46
C ALA A 152 22.80 7.51 -3.45
N PHE A 153 21.75 6.68 -3.50
CA PHE A 153 21.65 5.48 -2.69
C PHE A 153 22.68 4.42 -3.09
N ALA A 154 22.83 4.17 -4.40
CA ALA A 154 23.80 3.20 -4.93
C ALA A 154 25.27 3.58 -4.59
N GLU A 155 25.61 4.86 -4.59
CA GLU A 155 26.95 5.35 -4.20
C GLU A 155 27.29 5.07 -2.72
N LYS A 156 26.29 4.87 -1.87
CA LYS A 156 26.47 4.56 -0.44
C LYS A 156 26.53 3.05 -0.16
N VAL A 157 26.32 2.22 -1.14
CA VAL A 157 26.52 0.77 -0.99
C VAL A 157 28.02 0.49 -0.82
N THR A 158 28.35 -0.21 0.25
CA THR A 158 29.73 -0.64 0.49
C THR A 158 29.91 -2.04 -0.08
N HIS A 159 30.64 -2.12 -1.19
CA HIS A 159 31.06 -3.37 -1.79
C HIS A 159 32.38 -3.83 -1.18
N LEU A 160 32.44 -5.10 -0.76
CA LEU A 160 33.58 -5.76 -0.15
C LEU A 160 33.87 -7.06 -0.89
N GLU A 161 35.13 -7.32 -1.12
CA GLU A 161 35.62 -8.56 -1.74
C GLU A 161 36.75 -9.14 -0.90
N ARG A 162 36.87 -10.45 -0.89
CA ARG A 162 38.03 -11.14 -0.32
C ARG A 162 39.30 -10.74 -1.06
N GLY A 163 40.36 -10.38 -0.32
CA GLY A 163 41.60 -9.87 -0.88
C GLY A 163 41.57 -8.37 -1.21
N MET A 164 40.47 -7.68 -0.97
CA MET A 164 40.36 -6.24 -1.15
C MET A 164 41.23 -5.50 -0.13
N ARG A 165 42.06 -4.55 -0.62
CA ARG A 165 42.83 -3.67 0.26
C ARG A 165 42.05 -2.41 0.63
N ILE A 166 41.67 -2.32 1.88
CA ILE A 166 40.96 -1.20 2.46
C ILE A 166 41.38 -1.02 3.91
N ASP A 167 41.79 0.19 4.26
CA ASP A 167 42.03 0.55 5.66
C ASP A 167 40.75 0.35 6.49
N ARG A 168 40.87 -0.36 7.63
CA ARG A 168 39.74 -0.67 8.50
C ARG A 168 38.98 0.58 8.93
N ASP A 169 39.67 1.66 9.31
CA ASP A 169 39.02 2.88 9.78
C ASP A 169 38.26 3.57 8.63
N LYS A 170 38.71 3.44 7.38
CA LYS A 170 37.95 3.89 6.20
C LYS A 170 36.68 3.07 6.02
N LEU A 171 36.76 1.75 6.23
CA LEU A 171 35.55 0.90 6.18
C LEU A 171 34.55 1.29 7.25
N LEU A 172 35.01 1.50 8.50
CA LEU A 172 34.15 1.92 9.60
C LEU A 172 33.48 3.27 9.33
N ARG A 173 34.18 4.23 8.70
CA ARG A 173 33.60 5.51 8.28
C ARG A 173 32.51 5.31 7.22
N ARG A 174 32.72 4.43 6.24
CA ARG A 174 31.68 4.09 5.26
C ARG A 174 30.41 3.52 5.91
N PHE A 175 30.57 2.69 6.97
CA PHE A 175 29.42 2.17 7.71
C PHE A 175 28.69 3.29 8.46
N VAL A 176 29.40 4.20 9.09
CA VAL A 176 28.79 5.38 9.74
C VAL A 176 28.11 6.28 8.72
N ASP A 177 28.74 6.52 7.56
CA ASP A 177 28.14 7.28 6.45
C ASP A 177 26.88 6.60 5.85
N ALA A 178 26.78 5.29 5.99
CA ALA A 178 25.61 4.47 5.62
C ALA A 178 24.60 4.33 6.79
N LEU A 179 24.77 5.12 7.86
CA LEU A 179 23.94 5.21 9.07
C LEU A 179 23.95 3.95 9.97
N TYR A 180 24.98 3.12 9.87
CA TYR A 180 25.18 2.04 10.85
C TYR A 180 25.73 2.58 12.17
N VAL A 181 25.27 2.01 13.26
CA VAL A 181 25.67 2.39 14.63
C VAL A 181 26.70 1.42 15.19
N ASN A 182 27.80 1.93 15.74
CA ASN A 182 28.75 1.10 16.47
C ASN A 182 28.17 0.75 17.84
N ASN A 183 27.69 -0.47 18.02
CA ASN A 183 27.14 -0.94 19.29
C ASN A 183 27.65 -2.34 19.64
N LYS A 184 28.45 -2.41 20.72
CA LYS A 184 29.01 -3.68 21.22
C LYS A 184 28.10 -4.40 22.19
N LEU A 185 27.19 -3.67 22.85
CA LEU A 185 26.34 -4.23 23.91
C LEU A 185 25.06 -4.83 23.33
N GLU A 186 24.45 -4.13 22.38
CA GLU A 186 23.24 -4.57 21.72
C GLU A 186 23.51 -4.69 20.21
N PHE A 187 23.88 -5.88 19.77
CA PHE A 187 24.19 -6.15 18.36
C PHE A 187 22.93 -6.58 17.63
N LYS A 188 22.29 -5.62 16.98
CA LYS A 188 21.04 -5.79 16.22
C LYS A 188 21.19 -5.30 14.78
N SER A 189 20.17 -5.56 13.96
CA SER A 189 20.10 -5.06 12.58
C SER A 189 20.37 -3.55 12.53
N GLY A 190 21.22 -3.11 11.59
CA GLY A 190 21.71 -1.73 11.48
C GLY A 190 22.90 -1.38 12.39
N CYS A 191 23.48 -2.38 13.10
CA CYS A 191 24.65 -2.16 13.94
C CYS A 191 25.89 -2.85 13.39
N PHE A 192 27.05 -2.32 13.75
CA PHE A 192 28.35 -3.00 13.61
C PHE A 192 29.12 -2.96 14.92
N ARG A 193 30.08 -3.86 15.07
CA ARG A 193 31.01 -3.89 16.21
C ARG A 193 32.40 -4.27 15.77
N VAL A 194 33.41 -3.79 16.51
CA VAL A 194 34.82 -4.01 16.18
C VAL A 194 35.51 -4.73 17.33
N ASN A 195 36.20 -5.84 17.03
CA ASN A 195 36.97 -6.63 17.96
C ASN A 195 38.34 -6.94 17.37
N GLY A 196 39.37 -6.09 17.67
CA GLY A 196 40.71 -6.23 17.09
C GLY A 196 40.68 -6.04 15.55
N ASP A 197 41.12 -7.05 14.82
CA ASP A 197 41.16 -7.07 13.37
C ASP A 197 39.88 -7.63 12.75
N THR A 198 38.84 -7.83 13.55
CA THR A 198 37.54 -8.34 13.10
C THR A 198 36.47 -7.26 13.20
N VAL A 199 35.69 -7.11 12.15
CA VAL A 199 34.52 -6.22 12.09
C VAL A 199 33.28 -7.08 11.84
N ASP A 200 32.37 -7.13 12.80
CA ASP A 200 31.06 -7.77 12.63
C ASP A 200 30.05 -6.69 12.25
N ILE A 201 29.23 -6.98 11.23
CA ILE A 201 28.14 -6.10 10.79
C ILE A 201 26.84 -6.89 10.68
N PHE A 202 25.76 -6.33 11.24
CA PHE A 202 24.42 -6.87 11.06
C PHE A 202 23.65 -5.96 10.11
N PRO A 203 23.48 -6.37 8.82
CA PRO A 203 22.83 -5.55 7.81
C PRO A 203 21.42 -5.11 8.22
N ALA A 204 21.05 -3.90 7.84
CA ALA A 204 19.67 -3.40 8.01
C ALA A 204 18.69 -4.13 7.09
N ILE A 205 19.19 -4.58 5.95
CA ILE A 205 18.45 -5.43 5.02
C ILE A 205 18.74 -6.87 5.42
N GLU A 206 17.79 -7.51 6.07
CA GLU A 206 17.91 -8.93 6.37
C GLU A 206 17.96 -9.72 5.08
N THR A 207 19.11 -10.33 4.79
CA THR A 207 19.16 -11.50 3.92
C THR A 207 18.31 -12.60 4.58
N PHE A 208 17.74 -13.49 3.79
CA PHE A 208 16.67 -14.45 4.10
C PHE A 208 16.64 -15.09 5.50
N ASP A 209 17.72 -15.00 6.30
CA ASP A 209 17.88 -15.74 7.57
C ASP A 209 18.33 -14.90 8.77
N GLY A 210 18.25 -13.55 8.70
CA GLY A 210 18.66 -12.70 9.83
C GLY A 210 20.14 -12.85 10.22
N MET A 211 21.01 -13.06 9.24
CA MET A 211 22.43 -13.31 9.47
C MET A 211 23.22 -12.00 9.56
N ALA A 212 24.23 -12.03 10.43
CA ALA A 212 25.29 -11.03 10.48
C ALA A 212 26.50 -11.53 9.69
N TYR A 213 27.37 -10.61 9.32
CA TYR A 213 28.60 -10.91 8.59
C TYR A 213 29.81 -10.53 9.41
N ARG A 214 30.84 -11.34 9.33
CA ARG A 214 32.15 -11.14 9.95
C ARG A 214 33.17 -10.87 8.86
N ILE A 215 33.92 -9.78 8.99
CA ILE A 215 34.99 -9.35 8.10
C ILE A 215 36.29 -9.40 8.90
N GLU A 216 37.17 -10.28 8.52
CA GLU A 216 38.47 -10.47 9.17
C GLU A 216 39.58 -9.83 8.32
N PHE A 217 40.42 -9.02 8.97
CA PHE A 217 41.50 -8.29 8.31
C PHE A 217 42.83 -8.94 8.61
N TRP A 218 43.68 -8.98 7.58
CA TRP A 218 45.11 -9.19 7.72
C TRP A 218 45.81 -7.91 7.29
N ASP A 219 46.24 -7.09 8.24
CA ASP A 219 46.74 -5.73 8.03
C ASP A 219 45.64 -4.87 7.34
N ASP A 220 45.89 -4.34 6.15
CA ASP A 220 44.94 -3.55 5.36
C ASP A 220 44.17 -4.37 4.30
N GLU A 221 44.22 -5.69 4.36
CA GLU A 221 43.58 -6.59 3.40
C GLU A 221 42.46 -7.43 4.07
N ILE A 222 41.31 -7.55 3.39
CA ILE A 222 40.23 -8.44 3.83
C ILE A 222 40.62 -9.89 3.54
N ASP A 223 40.95 -10.64 4.59
CA ASP A 223 41.35 -12.04 4.48
C ASP A 223 40.16 -12.98 4.32
N ARG A 224 39.09 -12.72 5.08
CA ARG A 224 37.91 -13.57 5.12
C ARG A 224 36.62 -12.78 5.34
N ILE A 225 35.56 -13.21 4.68
CA ILE A 225 34.20 -12.77 4.91
C ILE A 225 33.34 -13.99 5.20
N SER A 226 32.71 -14.05 6.37
CA SER A 226 31.82 -15.16 6.75
C SER A 226 30.47 -14.67 7.26
N SER A 227 29.42 -15.47 7.03
CA SER A 227 28.11 -15.25 7.64
C SER A 227 28.02 -16.00 8.97
N PHE A 228 27.29 -15.43 9.93
CA PHE A 228 27.08 -16.06 11.23
C PHE A 228 25.73 -15.67 11.85
N ASN A 229 25.26 -16.52 12.77
CA ASN A 229 24.07 -16.22 13.55
C ASN A 229 24.41 -15.22 14.65
N PRO A 230 23.81 -14.02 14.67
CA PRO A 230 24.14 -12.99 15.65
C PRO A 230 23.78 -13.36 17.10
N LEU A 231 22.84 -14.30 17.31
CA LEU A 231 22.41 -14.76 18.64
C LEU A 231 23.29 -15.90 19.18
N THR A 232 23.64 -16.89 18.36
CA THR A 232 24.41 -18.06 18.77
C THR A 232 25.89 -17.90 18.51
N GLY A 233 26.31 -17.02 17.61
CA GLY A 233 27.68 -16.85 17.15
C GLY A 233 28.16 -17.96 16.22
N GLU A 234 27.29 -18.90 15.82
CA GLU A 234 27.60 -19.98 14.88
C GLU A 234 27.89 -19.44 13.49
N GLU A 235 29.04 -19.76 12.93
CA GLU A 235 29.44 -19.41 11.57
C GLU A 235 28.86 -20.42 10.59
N TYR A 236 28.45 -19.89 9.41
CA TYR A 236 27.88 -20.70 8.33
C TYR A 236 28.82 -20.68 7.12
N ASP A 237 28.53 -19.84 6.13
CA ASP A 237 29.22 -19.87 4.85
C ASP A 237 30.26 -18.76 4.72
N GLU A 238 31.39 -19.08 4.07
CA GLU A 238 32.33 -18.07 3.57
C GLU A 238 31.83 -17.49 2.25
N GLN A 239 32.05 -16.18 2.08
CA GLN A 239 31.64 -15.45 0.88
C GLN A 239 32.85 -14.72 0.29
N ASP A 240 32.93 -14.71 -1.04
CA ASP A 240 33.97 -13.99 -1.76
C ASP A 240 33.62 -12.50 -1.92
N GLU A 241 32.32 -12.16 -1.94
CA GLU A 241 31.79 -10.82 -2.15
C GLU A 241 30.66 -10.52 -1.16
N LEU A 242 30.57 -9.27 -0.68
CA LEU A 242 29.52 -8.80 0.20
C LEU A 242 29.14 -7.35 -0.12
N ASN A 243 27.84 -7.09 -0.32
CA ASN A 243 27.30 -5.75 -0.48
C ASN A 243 26.54 -5.31 0.78
N ILE A 244 26.98 -4.23 1.40
CA ILE A 244 26.34 -3.63 2.54
C ILE A 244 25.59 -2.38 2.10
N TYR A 245 24.26 -2.40 2.22
CA TYR A 245 23.36 -1.31 1.85
C TYR A 245 23.14 -0.37 3.04
N PRO A 246 22.85 0.92 2.80
CA PRO A 246 22.50 1.86 3.86
C PRO A 246 21.29 1.40 4.71
N THR A 247 21.23 1.86 5.95
CA THR A 247 20.12 1.51 6.87
C THR A 247 18.82 2.26 6.58
N ASN A 248 18.87 3.33 5.79
CA ASN A 248 17.72 4.15 5.42
C ASN A 248 17.79 4.54 3.94
N LEU A 249 16.63 4.69 3.30
CA LEU A 249 16.53 5.16 1.91
C LEU A 249 17.03 6.61 1.73
N PHE A 250 16.82 7.46 2.72
CA PHE A 250 17.19 8.88 2.68
C PHE A 250 18.54 9.13 3.37
N VAL A 251 19.62 8.64 2.75
CA VAL A 251 20.98 8.89 3.24
C VAL A 251 21.56 10.10 2.50
N THR A 252 21.93 11.16 3.24
CA THR A 252 22.54 12.35 2.67
C THR A 252 23.82 12.72 3.41
N THR A 253 24.71 13.47 2.76
CA THR A 253 25.97 13.92 3.37
C THR A 253 25.76 15.19 4.18
N GLN A 254 26.61 15.42 5.21
CA GLN A 254 26.57 16.63 6.02
C GLN A 254 26.76 17.92 5.17
N GLU A 255 27.55 17.84 4.11
CA GLU A 255 27.73 18.95 3.17
C GLU A 255 26.41 19.29 2.46
N ARG A 256 25.67 18.29 2.05
CA ARG A 256 24.38 18.45 1.39
C ARG A 256 23.32 18.98 2.35
N ILE A 257 23.33 18.53 3.60
CA ILE A 257 22.47 19.10 4.67
C ILE A 257 22.77 20.60 4.84
N ASN A 258 24.04 20.99 4.94
CA ASN A 258 24.43 22.40 5.10
C ASN A 258 24.04 23.26 3.89
N MET A 259 24.17 22.72 2.68
CA MET A 259 23.71 23.40 1.46
C MET A 259 22.18 23.55 1.45
N ALA A 260 21.45 22.50 1.79
CA ALA A 260 20.00 22.52 1.87
C ALA A 260 19.50 23.56 2.87
N ILE A 261 20.09 23.62 4.07
CA ILE A 261 19.79 24.63 5.09
C ILE A 261 19.96 26.06 4.54
N GLY A 262 21.08 26.33 3.84
CA GLY A 262 21.33 27.64 3.23
C GLY A 262 20.28 27.99 2.16
N GLN A 263 19.88 27.05 1.33
CA GLN A 263 18.85 27.26 0.30
C GLN A 263 17.47 27.48 0.92
N ILE A 264 17.11 26.69 1.93
CA ILE A 264 15.82 26.84 2.66
C ILE A 264 15.73 28.23 3.30
N ASP A 265 16.81 28.73 3.90
CA ASP A 265 16.86 30.06 4.54
C ASP A 265 16.65 31.18 3.53
N VAL A 266 17.26 31.09 2.35
CA VAL A 266 17.07 32.04 1.24
C VAL A 266 15.63 32.05 0.76
N ASP A 267 15.04 30.85 0.52
CA ASP A 267 13.67 30.72 0.06
C ASP A 267 12.67 31.18 1.13
N LEU A 268 12.98 30.96 2.41
CA LEU A 268 12.21 31.48 3.54
C LEU A 268 12.15 33.02 3.51
N GLY A 269 13.28 33.65 3.39
CA GLY A 269 13.35 35.12 3.29
C GLY A 269 12.53 35.66 2.13
N THR A 270 12.63 35.02 0.96
CA THR A 270 11.88 35.37 -0.24
C THR A 270 10.37 35.22 -0.03
N GLN A 271 9.93 34.10 0.51
CA GLN A 271 8.50 33.79 0.71
C GLN A 271 7.87 34.67 1.81
N VAL A 272 8.61 34.96 2.89
CA VAL A 272 8.18 35.85 3.96
C VAL A 272 7.97 37.28 3.43
N ASN A 273 8.88 37.79 2.60
CA ASN A 273 8.75 39.11 1.97
C ASN A 273 7.55 39.14 1.02
N PHE A 274 7.39 38.13 0.18
CA PHE A 274 6.24 38.01 -0.72
C PHE A 274 4.90 38.03 0.05
N LEU A 275 4.76 37.24 1.15
CA LEU A 275 3.56 37.24 1.96
C LEU A 275 3.27 38.62 2.60
N LYS A 276 4.29 39.33 3.05
CA LYS A 276 4.12 40.70 3.56
C LYS A 276 3.65 41.67 2.50
N GLU A 277 4.20 41.59 1.29
CA GLU A 277 3.86 42.46 0.14
C GLU A 277 2.38 42.25 -0.28
N ILE A 278 1.88 41.02 -0.25
CA ILE A 278 0.48 40.72 -0.59
C ILE A 278 -0.49 40.92 0.58
N GLY A 279 -0.05 41.54 1.69
CA GLY A 279 -0.90 41.88 2.84
C GLY A 279 -1.22 40.74 3.79
N LYS A 280 -0.38 39.71 3.85
CA LYS A 280 -0.51 38.51 4.73
C LYS A 280 0.58 38.47 5.81
N PRO A 281 0.66 39.45 6.73
CA PRO A 281 1.74 39.52 7.72
C PRO A 281 1.67 38.41 8.79
N PHE A 282 0.48 37.89 9.10
CA PHE A 282 0.31 36.80 10.06
C PHE A 282 0.83 35.48 9.49
N GLU A 283 0.51 35.19 8.23
CA GLU A 283 1.00 34.03 7.51
C GLU A 283 2.52 34.10 7.33
N ALA A 284 3.05 35.28 7.04
CA ALA A 284 4.50 35.52 6.96
C ALA A 284 5.21 35.21 8.27
N LYS A 285 4.63 35.64 9.40
CA LYS A 285 5.20 35.38 10.73
C LYS A 285 5.14 33.89 11.09
N ARG A 286 4.00 33.25 10.86
CA ARG A 286 3.80 31.80 11.06
C ARG A 286 4.83 30.98 10.30
N LEU A 287 4.99 31.29 9.00
CA LEU A 287 5.94 30.60 8.14
C LEU A 287 7.39 30.77 8.65
N TYR A 288 7.76 31.99 9.02
CA TYR A 288 9.09 32.29 9.54
C TYR A 288 9.40 31.45 10.79
N GLU A 289 8.51 31.47 11.78
CA GLU A 289 8.73 30.76 13.03
C GLU A 289 8.75 29.24 12.82
N ARG A 290 7.87 28.71 11.99
CA ARG A 290 7.84 27.29 11.67
C ARG A 290 9.12 26.80 11.00
N VAL A 291 9.53 27.48 9.92
CA VAL A 291 10.70 27.04 9.16
C VAL A 291 12.00 27.26 9.94
N THR A 292 12.09 28.33 10.75
CA THR A 292 13.25 28.54 11.62
C THR A 292 13.39 27.40 12.64
N PHE A 293 12.28 26.98 13.25
CA PHE A 293 12.26 25.83 14.14
C PHE A 293 12.67 24.53 13.42
N ASP A 294 12.11 24.28 12.24
CA ASP A 294 12.47 23.10 11.43
C ASP A 294 13.98 23.10 11.09
N LEU A 295 14.56 24.29 10.75
CA LEU A 295 15.98 24.42 10.47
C LEU A 295 16.87 24.16 11.69
N GLU A 296 16.45 24.59 12.89
CA GLU A 296 17.14 24.27 14.14
C GLU A 296 17.13 22.76 14.40
N MET A 297 16.00 22.12 14.24
CA MET A 297 15.88 20.65 14.39
C MET A 297 16.77 19.91 13.40
N ILE A 298 16.81 20.33 12.13
CA ILE A 298 17.68 19.72 11.11
C ILE A 298 19.15 19.90 11.45
N ARG A 299 19.57 21.07 11.99
CA ARG A 299 20.97 21.32 12.40
C ARG A 299 21.40 20.43 13.57
N GLU A 300 20.54 20.30 14.58
CA GLU A 300 20.87 19.61 15.82
C GLU A 300 20.67 18.10 15.75
N LEU A 301 19.59 17.65 15.10
CA LEU A 301 19.17 16.25 15.08
C LEU A 301 19.28 15.58 13.70
N GLY A 302 19.55 16.36 12.64
CA GLY A 302 19.57 15.86 11.26
C GLY A 302 18.18 15.66 10.65
N HIS A 303 17.10 15.87 11.39
CA HIS A 303 15.72 15.71 10.91
C HIS A 303 14.75 16.67 11.61
N CYS A 304 13.56 16.85 11.03
CA CYS A 304 12.43 17.56 11.64
C CYS A 304 11.10 16.90 11.25
N SER A 305 10.04 17.24 11.98
CA SER A 305 8.69 16.80 11.60
C SER A 305 8.29 17.41 10.27
N GLY A 306 7.94 16.55 9.30
CA GLY A 306 7.60 16.98 7.94
C GLY A 306 8.82 17.31 7.07
N ILE A 307 10.00 16.73 7.34
CA ILE A 307 11.23 16.93 6.56
C ILE A 307 11.02 16.67 5.06
N GLU A 308 10.07 15.83 4.69
CA GLU A 308 9.71 15.56 3.30
C GLU A 308 9.26 16.81 2.53
N ASN A 309 8.77 17.86 3.21
CA ASN A 309 8.41 19.13 2.58
C ASN A 309 9.64 19.91 2.08
N TYR A 310 10.82 19.50 2.49
CA TYR A 310 12.12 20.05 2.09
C TYR A 310 12.89 19.11 1.16
N SER A 311 12.31 17.99 0.72
CA SER A 311 13.00 16.92 -0.02
C SER A 311 13.80 17.44 -1.23
N ARG A 312 13.27 18.39 -2.02
CA ARG A 312 13.94 18.92 -3.21
C ARG A 312 15.32 19.52 -2.92
N TYR A 313 15.53 20.12 -1.73
CA TYR A 313 16.82 20.70 -1.36
C TYR A 313 17.85 19.62 -1.05
N PHE A 314 17.40 18.52 -0.44
CA PHE A 314 18.24 17.37 -0.15
C PHE A 314 18.59 16.56 -1.39
N ASP A 315 17.65 16.45 -2.35
CA ASP A 315 17.86 15.77 -3.62
C ASP A 315 18.59 16.62 -4.65
N GLY A 316 18.64 17.96 -4.46
CA GLY A 316 19.22 18.91 -5.41
C GLY A 316 18.38 19.15 -6.65
N ARG A 317 17.06 18.85 -6.60
CA ARG A 317 16.12 19.10 -7.69
C ARG A 317 15.75 20.57 -7.79
N ALA A 318 15.47 21.05 -9.00
CA ALA A 318 14.88 22.35 -9.22
C ALA A 318 13.39 22.39 -8.79
N ALA A 319 12.86 23.59 -8.58
CA ALA A 319 11.45 23.76 -8.29
C ALA A 319 10.59 23.26 -9.46
N GLY A 320 9.58 22.44 -9.19
CA GLY A 320 8.70 21.85 -10.18
C GLY A 320 9.18 20.53 -10.77
N ASP A 321 10.45 20.15 -10.59
CA ASP A 321 10.93 18.85 -11.02
C ASP A 321 10.18 17.70 -10.34
N ARG A 322 9.94 16.63 -11.10
CA ARG A 322 9.31 15.44 -10.52
C ARG A 322 10.19 14.79 -9.45
N PRO A 323 9.63 14.25 -8.37
CA PRO A 323 10.40 13.47 -7.43
C PRO A 323 10.83 12.13 -8.04
N PHE A 324 11.93 11.57 -7.53
CA PHE A 324 12.24 10.17 -7.76
C PHE A 324 11.19 9.29 -7.10
N CYS A 325 10.92 8.13 -7.68
CA CYS A 325 9.98 7.15 -7.15
C CYS A 325 10.50 5.73 -7.40
N LEU A 326 9.75 4.71 -7.01
CA LEU A 326 10.17 3.32 -7.21
C LEU A 326 10.44 2.98 -8.68
N LEU A 327 9.75 3.61 -9.62
CA LEU A 327 9.95 3.37 -11.06
C LEU A 327 11.35 3.75 -11.54
N ASP A 328 12.02 4.70 -10.88
CA ASP A 328 13.38 5.13 -11.21
C ASP A 328 14.45 4.09 -10.80
N TYR A 329 14.11 3.14 -9.95
CA TYR A 329 14.99 2.04 -9.54
C TYR A 329 14.94 0.86 -10.50
N PHE A 330 13.92 0.79 -11.37
CA PHE A 330 13.80 -0.25 -12.38
C PHE A 330 14.66 0.01 -13.61
N PRO A 331 15.14 -1.05 -14.29
CA PRO A 331 15.71 -0.87 -15.62
C PRO A 331 14.64 -0.40 -16.62
N LYS A 332 15.06 0.26 -17.69
CA LYS A 332 14.13 0.88 -18.66
C LYS A 332 13.21 -0.10 -19.39
N ASP A 333 13.56 -1.38 -19.41
CA ASP A 333 12.83 -2.44 -20.10
C ASP A 333 12.00 -3.34 -19.18
N PHE A 334 11.68 -2.86 -17.97
CA PHE A 334 10.85 -3.61 -17.03
C PHE A 334 9.41 -3.80 -17.54
N LEU A 335 8.76 -4.84 -17.05
CA LEU A 335 7.35 -5.11 -17.32
C LEU A 335 6.48 -4.52 -16.20
N LEU A 336 5.52 -3.68 -16.55
CA LEU A 336 4.46 -3.23 -15.65
C LEU A 336 3.26 -4.17 -15.76
N VAL A 337 2.75 -4.65 -14.63
CA VAL A 337 1.47 -5.34 -14.53
C VAL A 337 0.57 -4.55 -13.59
N VAL A 338 -0.58 -4.10 -14.09
CA VAL A 338 -1.56 -3.35 -13.29
C VAL A 338 -2.73 -4.27 -12.97
N ASP A 339 -2.79 -4.75 -11.75
CA ASP A 339 -3.90 -5.59 -11.29
C ASP A 339 -5.11 -4.75 -10.93
N GLU A 340 -6.30 -5.30 -11.19
CA GLU A 340 -7.60 -4.58 -11.11
C GLU A 340 -7.50 -3.17 -11.71
N SER A 341 -6.96 -3.09 -12.93
CA SER A 341 -6.55 -1.85 -13.61
C SER A 341 -7.66 -0.81 -13.69
N HIS A 342 -8.92 -1.25 -13.86
CA HIS A 342 -10.10 -0.38 -13.88
C HIS A 342 -10.33 0.40 -12.57
N VAL A 343 -9.69 0.00 -11.46
CA VAL A 343 -9.65 0.74 -10.17
C VAL A 343 -8.31 1.42 -9.98
N THR A 344 -7.21 0.71 -10.25
CA THR A 344 -5.85 1.18 -10.01
C THR A 344 -5.50 2.40 -10.86
N ILE A 345 -5.85 2.41 -12.14
CA ILE A 345 -5.55 3.55 -13.05
C ILE A 345 -6.29 4.84 -12.65
N PRO A 346 -7.62 4.82 -12.39
CA PRO A 346 -8.30 6.01 -11.87
C PRO A 346 -7.72 6.52 -10.55
N GLN A 347 -7.27 5.63 -9.66
CA GLN A 347 -6.62 6.02 -8.40
C GLN A 347 -5.30 6.76 -8.67
N ILE A 348 -4.43 6.23 -9.54
CA ILE A 348 -3.18 6.88 -9.94
C ILE A 348 -3.46 8.29 -10.49
N ARG A 349 -4.47 8.41 -11.36
CA ARG A 349 -4.86 9.70 -11.97
C ARG A 349 -5.33 10.73 -10.93
N ALA A 350 -6.02 10.30 -9.89
CA ALA A 350 -6.59 11.17 -8.87
C ALA A 350 -5.57 11.64 -7.80
N MET A 351 -4.49 10.88 -7.58
CA MET A 351 -3.57 11.10 -6.46
C MET A 351 -2.93 12.50 -6.47
N TYR A 352 -2.42 12.93 -7.61
CA TYR A 352 -1.76 14.23 -7.74
C TYR A 352 -2.68 15.40 -7.39
N GLY A 353 -3.91 15.39 -7.93
CA GLY A 353 -4.86 16.49 -7.74
C GLY A 353 -5.25 16.69 -6.28
N GLY A 354 -5.46 15.61 -5.54
CA GLY A 354 -5.77 15.65 -4.11
C GLY A 354 -4.62 16.19 -3.27
N ASP A 355 -3.40 15.71 -3.51
CA ASP A 355 -2.20 16.17 -2.82
C ASP A 355 -1.89 17.63 -3.12
N TYR A 356 -1.99 18.04 -4.38
CA TYR A 356 -1.79 19.42 -4.82
C TYR A 356 -2.76 20.40 -4.12
N ALA A 357 -4.05 20.13 -4.12
CA ALA A 357 -5.06 20.99 -3.52
C ALA A 357 -4.81 21.19 -2.01
N ARG A 358 -4.47 20.11 -1.31
CA ARG A 358 -4.14 20.12 0.12
C ARG A 358 -2.91 20.97 0.41
N LYS A 359 -1.81 20.76 -0.29
CA LYS A 359 -0.54 21.46 -0.09
C LYS A 359 -0.61 22.92 -0.51
N LYS A 360 -1.36 23.25 -1.56
CA LYS A 360 -1.62 24.61 -1.97
C LYS A 360 -2.16 25.45 -0.81
N ASN A 361 -3.14 24.95 -0.08
CA ASN A 361 -3.68 25.64 1.09
C ASN A 361 -2.59 25.84 2.18
N LEU A 362 -1.77 24.84 2.45
CA LEU A 362 -0.69 24.94 3.44
C LEU A 362 0.32 26.04 3.06
N VAL A 363 0.64 26.18 1.79
CA VAL A 363 1.57 27.21 1.30
C VAL A 363 0.91 28.59 1.30
N GLU A 364 -0.30 28.74 0.79
CA GLU A 364 -1.01 30.02 0.69
C GLU A 364 -1.33 30.65 2.05
N TYR A 365 -1.50 29.81 3.09
CA TYR A 365 -1.79 30.25 4.46
C TYR A 365 -0.55 30.20 5.39
N GLY A 366 0.66 30.08 4.82
CA GLY A 366 1.92 30.21 5.57
C GLY A 366 2.23 29.08 6.54
N PHE A 367 1.72 27.87 6.33
CA PHE A 367 2.08 26.68 7.11
C PHE A 367 3.32 25.98 6.56
N ARG A 368 3.55 26.05 5.24
CA ARG A 368 4.71 25.42 4.58
C ARG A 368 5.29 26.33 3.50
N LEU A 369 6.58 26.14 3.19
CA LEU A 369 7.24 26.74 2.04
C LEU A 369 6.67 26.20 0.72
N PRO A 370 6.82 26.94 -0.40
CA PRO A 370 6.47 26.45 -1.74
C PRO A 370 7.12 25.11 -2.11
N SER A 371 8.29 24.79 -1.54
CA SER A 371 8.97 23.49 -1.72
C SER A 371 8.13 22.27 -1.32
N ALA A 372 7.16 22.46 -0.44
CA ALA A 372 6.22 21.39 -0.07
C ALA A 372 5.42 20.86 -1.28
N MET A 373 5.21 21.71 -2.31
CA MET A 373 4.54 21.33 -3.54
C MET A 373 5.35 20.33 -4.38
N ASP A 374 6.69 20.31 -4.21
CA ASP A 374 7.60 19.44 -4.96
C ASP A 374 7.75 18.05 -4.35
N ASN A 375 7.29 17.85 -3.12
CA ASN A 375 7.11 16.53 -2.52
C ASN A 375 5.71 15.99 -2.85
N ARG A 376 5.54 15.39 -3.98
CA ARG A 376 4.27 15.01 -4.55
C ARG A 376 4.30 13.61 -5.19
N PRO A 377 3.18 12.94 -5.37
CA PRO A 377 3.14 11.79 -6.26
C PRO A 377 3.39 12.24 -7.71
N LEU A 378 3.72 11.29 -8.57
CA LEU A 378 3.80 11.54 -10.00
C LEU A 378 2.45 12.06 -10.54
N THR A 379 2.53 12.94 -11.53
CA THR A 379 1.36 13.21 -12.39
C THR A 379 1.08 11.98 -13.25
N PHE A 380 -0.12 11.90 -13.81
CA PHE A 380 -0.48 10.76 -14.65
C PHE A 380 0.40 10.68 -15.91
N ASP A 381 0.72 11.81 -16.53
CA ASP A 381 1.59 11.88 -17.72
C ASP A 381 3.04 11.45 -17.40
N GLU A 382 3.54 11.81 -16.20
CA GLU A 382 4.85 11.35 -15.73
C GLU A 382 4.86 9.82 -15.52
N PHE A 383 3.79 9.28 -14.93
CA PHE A 383 3.62 7.83 -14.78
C PHE A 383 3.63 7.12 -16.14
N GLU A 384 2.86 7.62 -17.11
CA GLU A 384 2.83 7.04 -18.47
C GLU A 384 4.21 7.09 -19.15
N SER A 385 4.96 8.18 -18.97
CA SER A 385 6.29 8.33 -19.57
C SER A 385 7.33 7.37 -19.00
N LEU A 386 7.17 6.95 -17.75
CA LEU A 386 8.08 6.02 -17.07
C LEU A 386 7.69 4.54 -17.25
N THR A 387 6.54 4.27 -17.84
CA THR A 387 6.00 2.91 -18.01
C THR A 387 5.77 2.57 -19.47
N PRO A 388 6.84 2.24 -20.22
CA PRO A 388 6.75 2.05 -21.67
C PRO A 388 6.12 0.71 -22.10
N LEU A 389 5.98 -0.25 -21.18
CA LEU A 389 5.51 -1.60 -21.46
C LEU A 389 4.62 -2.09 -20.33
N GLY A 390 3.40 -2.57 -20.64
CA GLY A 390 2.49 -2.99 -19.57
C GLY A 390 1.39 -3.97 -19.99
N ILE A 391 0.92 -4.71 -18.97
CA ILE A 391 -0.28 -5.55 -19.05
C ILE A 391 -1.29 -5.02 -18.04
N TYR A 392 -2.47 -4.66 -18.53
CA TYR A 392 -3.63 -4.32 -17.70
C TYR A 392 -4.45 -5.58 -17.42
N VAL A 393 -4.63 -5.91 -16.16
CA VAL A 393 -5.37 -7.11 -15.73
C VAL A 393 -6.67 -6.69 -15.08
N SER A 394 -7.81 -7.13 -15.60
CA SER A 394 -9.12 -6.81 -15.05
C SER A 394 -10.17 -7.84 -15.46
N ALA A 395 -11.18 -8.04 -14.61
CA ALA A 395 -12.40 -8.76 -14.99
C ALA A 395 -13.38 -7.87 -15.79
N THR A 396 -13.23 -6.55 -15.68
CA THR A 396 -14.08 -5.52 -16.30
C THR A 396 -13.22 -4.33 -16.76
N PRO A 397 -12.41 -4.48 -17.83
CA PRO A 397 -11.54 -3.41 -18.32
C PRO A 397 -12.31 -2.11 -18.57
N ALA A 398 -11.68 -0.98 -18.31
CA ALA A 398 -12.23 0.35 -18.57
C ALA A 398 -11.78 0.87 -19.92
N ASP A 399 -12.32 2.03 -20.32
CA ASP A 399 -12.05 2.61 -21.64
C ASP A 399 -10.56 2.96 -21.82
N TYR A 400 -9.88 3.33 -20.74
CA TYR A 400 -8.45 3.63 -20.79
C TYR A 400 -7.62 2.42 -21.24
N GLU A 401 -7.82 1.26 -20.62
CA GLU A 401 -7.10 0.03 -20.94
C GLU A 401 -7.40 -0.42 -22.39
N LEU A 402 -8.67 -0.33 -22.79
CA LEU A 402 -9.09 -0.69 -24.14
C LEU A 402 -8.48 0.23 -25.20
N ILE A 403 -8.40 1.53 -24.93
CA ILE A 403 -7.75 2.51 -25.84
C ILE A 403 -6.24 2.21 -25.91
N LYS A 404 -5.58 1.97 -24.77
CA LYS A 404 -4.13 1.70 -24.73
C LYS A 404 -3.74 0.39 -25.42
N SER A 405 -4.60 -0.63 -25.37
CA SER A 405 -4.42 -1.90 -26.06
C SER A 405 -5.05 -1.94 -27.47
N GLU A 406 -5.42 -0.78 -28.01
CA GLU A 406 -6.03 -0.65 -29.35
C GLU A 406 -7.26 -1.56 -29.56
N GLY A 407 -8.01 -1.84 -28.49
CA GLY A 407 -9.17 -2.73 -28.48
C GLY A 407 -8.83 -4.22 -28.50
N VAL A 408 -7.54 -4.58 -28.50
CA VAL A 408 -7.12 -5.98 -28.45
C VAL A 408 -7.14 -6.46 -26.99
N VAL A 409 -7.99 -7.45 -26.73
CA VAL A 409 -8.17 -8.02 -25.39
C VAL A 409 -7.89 -9.52 -25.43
N VAL A 410 -7.01 -9.97 -24.56
CA VAL A 410 -6.78 -11.41 -24.31
C VAL A 410 -7.79 -11.88 -23.27
N GLU A 411 -8.68 -12.81 -23.65
CA GLU A 411 -9.71 -13.32 -22.76
C GLU A 411 -9.23 -14.55 -21.98
N GLN A 412 -9.54 -14.57 -20.67
CA GLN A 412 -9.34 -15.72 -19.80
C GLN A 412 -10.58 -15.89 -18.93
N VAL A 413 -11.57 -16.59 -19.44
CA VAL A 413 -12.89 -16.75 -18.82
C VAL A 413 -13.13 -18.17 -18.27
N ILE A 414 -12.35 -19.14 -18.71
CA ILE A 414 -12.45 -20.52 -18.23
C ILE A 414 -11.79 -20.67 -16.85
N ARG A 415 -12.55 -21.19 -15.88
CA ARG A 415 -12.05 -21.55 -14.56
C ARG A 415 -11.60 -23.01 -14.54
N PRO A 416 -10.38 -23.32 -14.14
CA PRO A 416 -9.89 -24.70 -14.03
C PRO A 416 -10.75 -25.59 -13.10
N THR A 417 -11.41 -24.97 -12.12
CA THR A 417 -12.31 -25.64 -11.16
C THR A 417 -13.63 -26.09 -11.77
N GLY A 418 -13.95 -25.64 -12.99
CA GLY A 418 -15.24 -25.88 -13.64
C GLY A 418 -16.40 -25.04 -13.11
N LEU A 419 -16.16 -24.16 -12.14
CA LEU A 419 -17.21 -23.33 -11.54
C LEU A 419 -17.82 -22.36 -12.56
N LEU A 420 -19.15 -22.34 -12.58
CA LEU A 420 -19.92 -21.51 -13.49
C LEU A 420 -20.11 -20.09 -12.93
N ASP A 421 -20.27 -19.11 -13.80
CA ASP A 421 -20.80 -17.82 -13.38
C ASP A 421 -22.21 -17.97 -12.78
N PRO A 422 -22.61 -17.17 -11.78
CA PRO A 422 -23.87 -17.32 -11.09
C PRO A 422 -25.07 -17.02 -12.00
N ILE A 423 -26.20 -17.62 -11.71
CA ILE A 423 -27.47 -17.25 -12.36
C ILE A 423 -27.93 -15.93 -11.77
N ILE A 424 -28.28 -14.98 -12.65
CA ILE A 424 -28.84 -13.69 -12.25
C ILE A 424 -30.36 -13.76 -12.40
N ASP A 425 -31.05 -13.57 -11.27
CA ASP A 425 -32.50 -13.53 -11.15
C ASP A 425 -32.96 -12.10 -10.91
N VAL A 426 -33.92 -11.61 -11.69
CA VAL A 426 -34.45 -10.23 -11.53
C VAL A 426 -35.82 -10.33 -10.86
N ARG A 427 -35.97 -9.65 -9.71
CA ARG A 427 -37.19 -9.64 -8.91
C ARG A 427 -37.67 -8.21 -8.64
N PRO A 428 -38.99 -8.01 -8.46
CA PRO A 428 -39.54 -6.70 -8.17
C PRO A 428 -38.96 -6.07 -6.91
N SER A 429 -38.82 -4.74 -6.87
CA SER A 429 -38.41 -4.01 -5.67
C SER A 429 -39.48 -3.99 -4.58
N LEU A 430 -40.75 -4.18 -4.96
CA LEU A 430 -41.84 -4.30 -4.01
C LEU A 430 -41.67 -5.57 -3.15
N ASN A 431 -41.66 -5.40 -1.81
CA ASN A 431 -41.41 -6.45 -0.82
C ASN A 431 -40.04 -7.12 -0.94
N GLN A 432 -39.02 -6.40 -1.49
CA GLN A 432 -37.66 -6.92 -1.67
C GLN A 432 -37.03 -7.40 -0.35
N ILE A 433 -37.38 -6.80 0.78
CA ILE A 433 -36.80 -7.18 2.09
C ILE A 433 -37.39 -8.51 2.57
N ASP A 434 -38.68 -8.72 2.41
CA ASP A 434 -39.34 -9.97 2.83
C ASP A 434 -38.87 -11.16 1.98
N ASP A 435 -38.76 -10.96 0.65
CA ASP A 435 -38.22 -11.96 -0.28
C ASP A 435 -36.72 -12.27 0.03
N LEU A 436 -35.94 -11.24 0.34
CA LEU A 436 -34.54 -11.41 0.74
C LEU A 436 -34.41 -12.18 2.06
N MET A 437 -35.28 -11.94 3.04
CA MET A 437 -35.30 -12.64 4.31
C MET A 437 -35.58 -14.13 4.14
N GLU A 438 -36.48 -14.52 3.22
CA GLU A 438 -36.75 -15.91 2.87
C GLU A 438 -35.51 -16.58 2.26
N GLU A 439 -34.86 -15.94 1.27
CA GLU A 439 -33.62 -16.44 0.66
C GLU A 439 -32.48 -16.57 1.69
N ILE A 440 -32.32 -15.63 2.61
CA ILE A 440 -31.34 -15.68 3.70
C ILE A 440 -31.61 -16.90 4.58
N THR A 441 -32.86 -17.11 4.99
CA THR A 441 -33.24 -18.24 5.84
C THR A 441 -32.90 -19.59 5.17
N GLN A 442 -33.16 -19.72 3.88
CA GLN A 442 -32.84 -20.92 3.10
C GLN A 442 -31.33 -21.16 3.00
N ARG A 443 -30.52 -20.09 2.91
CA ARG A 443 -29.06 -20.18 2.79
C ARG A 443 -28.41 -20.46 4.15
N SER A 444 -28.81 -19.74 5.20
CA SER A 444 -28.33 -19.98 6.56
C SER A 444 -28.59 -21.40 7.05
N ALA A 445 -29.74 -22.01 6.66
CA ALA A 445 -30.03 -23.41 6.95
C ALA A 445 -29.05 -24.41 6.30
N LYS A 446 -28.32 -24.00 5.26
CA LYS A 446 -27.30 -24.80 4.56
C LYS A 446 -25.85 -24.37 4.95
N ASP A 447 -25.70 -23.52 5.95
CA ASP A 447 -24.43 -22.96 6.37
C ASP A 447 -23.71 -22.16 5.24
N GLU A 448 -24.50 -21.54 4.35
CA GLU A 448 -24.02 -20.67 3.28
C GLU A 448 -24.10 -19.20 3.69
N ARG A 449 -23.28 -18.33 3.09
CA ARG A 449 -23.21 -16.89 3.40
C ARG A 449 -23.87 -16.06 2.32
N VAL A 450 -24.37 -14.88 2.72
CA VAL A 450 -25.10 -13.96 1.87
C VAL A 450 -24.43 -12.56 1.90
N LEU A 451 -24.24 -11.98 0.72
CA LEU A 451 -23.83 -10.58 0.60
C LEU A 451 -25.02 -9.73 0.11
N VAL A 452 -25.25 -8.61 0.76
CA VAL A 452 -26.31 -7.66 0.39
C VAL A 452 -25.71 -6.30 0.10
N THR A 453 -25.99 -5.75 -1.09
CA THR A 453 -25.55 -4.42 -1.45
C THR A 453 -26.66 -3.39 -1.43
N THR A 454 -26.42 -2.28 -0.75
CA THR A 454 -27.32 -1.13 -0.65
C THR A 454 -26.75 0.08 -1.39
N LEU A 455 -27.54 1.16 -1.54
CA LEU A 455 -27.09 2.39 -2.18
C LEU A 455 -26.42 3.37 -1.24
N THR A 456 -26.78 3.35 0.05
CA THR A 456 -26.29 4.32 1.04
C THR A 456 -25.88 3.64 2.35
N LYS A 457 -24.98 4.28 3.09
CA LYS A 457 -24.58 3.85 4.43
C LYS A 457 -25.78 3.73 5.36
N ARG A 458 -26.64 4.74 5.39
CA ARG A 458 -27.84 4.79 6.22
C ARG A 458 -28.75 3.58 5.95
N MET A 459 -28.95 3.24 4.66
CA MET A 459 -29.74 2.07 4.29
C MET A 459 -29.11 0.76 4.79
N ALA A 460 -27.78 0.66 4.73
CA ALA A 460 -27.08 -0.51 5.26
C ALA A 460 -27.26 -0.65 6.78
N GLU A 461 -27.13 0.44 7.53
CA GLU A 461 -27.31 0.48 8.98
C GLU A 461 -28.76 0.15 9.40
N GLU A 462 -29.73 0.79 8.74
CA GLU A 462 -31.17 0.58 9.01
C GLU A 462 -31.56 -0.88 8.69
N LEU A 463 -31.07 -1.42 7.56
CA LEU A 463 -31.34 -2.80 7.17
C LEU A 463 -30.71 -3.80 8.14
N THR A 464 -29.46 -3.57 8.57
CA THR A 464 -28.81 -4.42 9.58
C THR A 464 -29.57 -4.41 10.89
N THR A 465 -30.00 -3.23 11.36
CA THR A 465 -30.80 -3.11 12.58
C THR A 465 -32.13 -3.86 12.45
N TYR A 466 -32.79 -3.74 11.33
CA TYR A 466 -34.05 -4.45 11.06
C TYR A 466 -33.84 -5.97 11.06
N MET A 467 -32.88 -6.48 10.30
CA MET A 467 -32.58 -7.92 10.20
C MET A 467 -32.15 -8.52 11.53
N THR A 468 -31.34 -7.80 12.31
CA THR A 468 -30.94 -8.25 13.66
C THR A 468 -32.17 -8.38 14.59
N ARG A 469 -33.12 -7.44 14.54
CA ARG A 469 -34.39 -7.52 15.32
C ARG A 469 -35.24 -8.73 14.90
N MET A 470 -35.16 -9.14 13.63
CA MET A 470 -35.85 -10.31 13.11
C MET A 470 -35.09 -11.63 13.37
N GLY A 471 -33.97 -11.58 14.11
CA GLY A 471 -33.19 -12.74 14.51
C GLY A 471 -32.18 -13.24 13.49
N VAL A 472 -31.90 -12.46 12.43
CA VAL A 472 -30.85 -12.78 11.45
C VAL A 472 -29.48 -12.40 12.01
N ARG A 473 -28.51 -13.31 11.94
CA ARG A 473 -27.10 -13.02 12.26
C ARG A 473 -26.49 -12.26 11.11
N CYS A 474 -26.41 -10.93 11.24
CA CYS A 474 -25.88 -10.07 10.19
C CYS A 474 -24.94 -8.99 10.76
N ASN A 475 -24.04 -8.52 9.91
CA ASN A 475 -23.18 -7.37 10.17
C ASN A 475 -23.17 -6.45 8.94
N TYR A 476 -22.68 -5.22 9.10
CA TYR A 476 -22.55 -4.28 7.99
C TYR A 476 -21.13 -3.73 7.90
N ILE A 477 -20.77 -3.30 6.69
CA ILE A 477 -19.47 -2.73 6.39
C ILE A 477 -19.62 -1.46 5.53
N HIS A 478 -18.90 -0.38 5.88
CA HIS A 478 -18.88 0.87 5.14
C HIS A 478 -17.48 1.51 5.11
N SER A 479 -17.35 2.68 4.48
CA SER A 479 -16.07 3.35 4.26
C SER A 479 -15.31 3.73 5.53
N ASP A 480 -16.03 3.94 6.64
CA ASP A 480 -15.47 4.45 7.90
C ASP A 480 -15.00 3.32 8.84
N VAL A 481 -15.20 2.06 8.42
CA VAL A 481 -14.66 0.88 9.13
C VAL A 481 -13.16 0.80 8.87
N ASP A 482 -12.38 0.70 9.93
CA ASP A 482 -10.93 0.56 9.87
C ASP A 482 -10.50 -0.71 9.10
N THR A 483 -9.28 -0.68 8.56
CA THR A 483 -8.75 -1.78 7.75
C THR A 483 -8.64 -3.07 8.54
N LEU A 484 -8.22 -3.02 9.81
CA LEU A 484 -8.12 -4.21 10.67
C LEU A 484 -9.49 -4.76 11.04
N GLU A 485 -10.43 -3.87 11.43
CA GLU A 485 -11.80 -4.24 11.73
C GLU A 485 -12.49 -4.87 10.51
N ARG A 486 -12.20 -4.35 9.31
CA ARG A 486 -12.70 -4.92 8.05
C ARG A 486 -12.23 -6.36 7.83
N VAL A 487 -10.94 -6.62 8.06
CA VAL A 487 -10.38 -7.99 7.97
C VAL A 487 -11.07 -8.91 8.98
N GLN A 488 -11.26 -8.44 10.21
CA GLN A 488 -11.95 -9.21 11.25
C GLN A 488 -13.40 -9.53 10.86
N ILE A 489 -14.17 -8.56 10.36
CA ILE A 489 -15.54 -8.78 9.89
C ILE A 489 -15.59 -9.84 8.79
N MET A 490 -14.59 -9.85 7.89
CA MET A 490 -14.54 -10.85 6.82
C MET A 490 -14.21 -12.25 7.33
N ASP A 491 -13.28 -12.35 8.28
CA ASP A 491 -12.93 -13.61 8.92
C ASP A 491 -14.11 -14.16 9.76
N ASP A 492 -14.83 -13.28 10.45
CA ASP A 492 -16.03 -13.61 11.20
C ASP A 492 -17.14 -14.16 10.29
N LEU A 493 -17.33 -13.58 9.09
CA LEU A 493 -18.24 -14.10 8.07
C LEU A 493 -17.83 -15.50 7.61
N ARG A 494 -16.54 -15.71 7.30
CA ARG A 494 -16.00 -17.02 6.91
C ARG A 494 -16.20 -18.08 7.98
N ASN A 495 -15.91 -17.70 9.23
CA ASN A 495 -16.02 -18.59 10.38
C ASN A 495 -17.48 -18.81 10.84
N GLY A 496 -18.47 -18.18 10.20
CA GLY A 496 -19.88 -18.37 10.49
C GLY A 496 -20.37 -17.71 11.77
N LEU A 497 -19.66 -16.70 12.29
CA LEU A 497 -20.13 -15.92 13.42
C LEU A 497 -21.39 -15.13 13.05
N PHE A 498 -21.55 -14.80 11.79
CA PHE A 498 -22.79 -14.30 11.20
C PHE A 498 -22.95 -14.79 9.76
N ASP A 499 -24.18 -14.71 9.21
CA ASP A 499 -24.52 -15.30 7.92
C ASP A 499 -24.62 -14.27 6.80
N VAL A 500 -24.91 -13.01 7.14
CA VAL A 500 -25.21 -11.96 6.18
C VAL A 500 -24.30 -10.77 6.39
N LEU A 501 -23.61 -10.36 5.32
CA LEU A 501 -22.85 -9.11 5.31
C LEU A 501 -23.53 -8.10 4.41
N ILE A 502 -23.84 -6.94 4.98
CA ILE A 502 -24.50 -5.83 4.30
C ILE A 502 -23.48 -4.72 4.04
N GLY A 503 -23.44 -4.17 2.82
CA GLY A 503 -22.49 -3.12 2.50
C GLY A 503 -22.91 -2.26 1.32
N VAL A 504 -22.24 -1.11 1.14
CA VAL A 504 -22.50 -0.21 0.03
C VAL A 504 -21.55 -0.57 -1.13
N ASN A 505 -20.35 -0.03 -1.11
CA ASN A 505 -19.41 -0.13 -2.23
C ASN A 505 -18.21 -1.05 -1.95
N LEU A 506 -18.02 -1.41 -0.69
CA LEU A 506 -16.82 -2.09 -0.21
C LEU A 506 -16.73 -3.58 -0.57
N LEU A 507 -17.79 -4.10 -1.14
CA LEU A 507 -17.84 -5.49 -1.64
C LEU A 507 -17.15 -5.67 -3.00
N ARG A 508 -16.57 -4.60 -3.58
CA ARG A 508 -15.93 -4.64 -4.89
C ARG A 508 -14.54 -5.25 -4.88
N GLU A 509 -13.75 -5.06 -3.81
CA GLU A 509 -12.31 -5.20 -3.86
C GLU A 509 -11.79 -6.37 -3.05
N GLY A 510 -11.01 -7.24 -3.72
CA GLY A 510 -10.10 -8.20 -3.07
C GLY A 510 -10.71 -9.33 -2.23
N LEU A 511 -12.03 -9.46 -2.15
CA LEU A 511 -12.69 -10.44 -1.32
C LEU A 511 -12.86 -11.77 -2.04
N ASP A 512 -12.12 -12.79 -1.62
CA ASP A 512 -12.30 -14.18 -2.06
C ASP A 512 -13.09 -14.93 -1.00
N LEU A 513 -14.41 -15.05 -1.20
CA LEU A 513 -15.36 -15.65 -0.26
C LEU A 513 -16.08 -16.83 -0.90
N PRO A 514 -15.47 -18.02 -0.92
CA PRO A 514 -16.08 -19.20 -1.49
C PRO A 514 -17.35 -19.65 -0.74
N GLU A 515 -17.55 -19.21 0.50
CA GLU A 515 -18.70 -19.51 1.33
C GLU A 515 -19.98 -18.76 0.89
N VAL A 516 -19.81 -17.69 0.10
CA VAL A 516 -20.93 -16.86 -0.37
C VAL A 516 -21.64 -17.55 -1.52
N SER A 517 -22.87 -17.96 -1.30
CA SER A 517 -23.74 -18.57 -2.31
C SER A 517 -24.78 -17.61 -2.89
N LEU A 518 -25.09 -16.51 -2.19
CA LEU A 518 -26.06 -15.51 -2.64
C LEU A 518 -25.48 -14.10 -2.57
N VAL A 519 -25.66 -13.36 -3.66
CA VAL A 519 -25.44 -11.92 -3.71
C VAL A 519 -26.75 -11.23 -4.07
N ALA A 520 -27.26 -10.39 -3.17
CA ALA A 520 -28.47 -9.61 -3.36
C ALA A 520 -28.12 -8.15 -3.61
N ILE A 521 -28.63 -7.60 -4.69
CA ILE A 521 -28.40 -6.20 -5.07
C ILE A 521 -29.75 -5.47 -5.00
N LEU A 522 -29.93 -4.68 -3.95
CA LEU A 522 -31.12 -3.87 -3.75
C LEU A 522 -31.12 -2.66 -4.70
N ASP A 523 -32.30 -2.27 -5.18
CA ASP A 523 -32.46 -1.12 -6.08
C ASP A 523 -31.47 -1.16 -7.26
N ALA A 524 -31.38 -2.29 -7.93
CA ALA A 524 -30.43 -2.53 -9.03
C ALA A 524 -30.71 -1.66 -10.26
N ASP A 525 -31.94 -1.14 -10.41
CA ASP A 525 -32.37 -0.24 -11.50
C ASP A 525 -32.09 1.25 -11.26
N LYS A 526 -31.53 1.61 -10.11
CA LYS A 526 -31.13 3.00 -9.82
C LYS A 526 -29.76 3.29 -10.44
N GLU A 527 -29.77 3.62 -11.75
CA GLU A 527 -28.54 3.88 -12.50
C GLU A 527 -27.63 4.90 -11.80
N GLY A 528 -26.33 4.63 -11.82
CA GLY A 528 -25.29 5.45 -11.22
C GLY A 528 -23.99 4.65 -11.07
N PHE A 529 -23.00 5.27 -10.45
CA PHE A 529 -21.68 4.65 -10.26
C PHE A 529 -21.74 3.26 -9.58
N LEU A 530 -22.62 3.09 -8.58
CA LEU A 530 -22.79 1.83 -7.85
C LEU A 530 -23.59 0.75 -8.60
N ARG A 531 -24.28 1.12 -9.66
CA ARG A 531 -25.14 0.24 -10.46
C ARG A 531 -24.76 0.27 -11.94
N SER A 532 -23.53 0.71 -12.25
CA SER A 532 -22.96 0.60 -13.59
C SER A 532 -22.72 -0.88 -13.95
N HIS A 533 -22.68 -1.21 -15.23
CA HIS A 533 -22.36 -2.55 -15.72
C HIS A 533 -21.12 -3.14 -15.03
N ARG A 534 -20.01 -2.40 -14.91
CA ARG A 534 -18.78 -2.84 -14.25
C ARG A 534 -19.03 -3.20 -12.78
N SER A 535 -19.76 -2.33 -12.08
CA SER A 535 -20.08 -2.53 -10.65
C SER A 535 -20.96 -3.77 -10.44
N LEU A 536 -22.00 -3.92 -11.25
CA LEU A 536 -22.91 -5.07 -11.17
C LEU A 536 -22.19 -6.38 -11.50
N THR A 537 -21.36 -6.40 -12.56
CA THR A 537 -20.57 -7.59 -12.93
C THR A 537 -19.60 -8.02 -11.84
N GLN A 538 -18.90 -7.07 -11.21
CA GLN A 538 -17.97 -7.38 -10.14
C GLN A 538 -18.67 -7.90 -8.88
N THR A 539 -19.79 -7.28 -8.52
CA THR A 539 -20.58 -7.69 -7.37
C THR A 539 -21.18 -9.07 -7.60
N ALA A 540 -21.74 -9.32 -8.78
CA ALA A 540 -22.26 -10.62 -9.19
C ALA A 540 -21.16 -11.71 -9.17
N GLY A 541 -19.96 -11.38 -9.61
CA GLY A 541 -18.81 -12.29 -9.61
C GLY A 541 -18.38 -12.79 -8.24
N ARG A 542 -18.85 -12.19 -7.14
CA ARG A 542 -18.57 -12.70 -5.77
C ARG A 542 -19.25 -14.04 -5.50
N ALA A 543 -20.41 -14.32 -6.10
CA ALA A 543 -21.06 -15.61 -6.00
C ALA A 543 -20.47 -16.69 -6.94
N ALA A 544 -19.56 -16.35 -7.84
CA ALA A 544 -18.98 -17.27 -8.82
C ALA A 544 -17.97 -18.28 -8.23
N ARG A 545 -17.64 -18.18 -6.95
CA ARG A 545 -16.77 -19.12 -6.22
C ARG A 545 -17.51 -20.27 -5.56
N ASN A 546 -18.83 -20.17 -5.49
CA ASN A 546 -19.70 -21.18 -4.89
C ASN A 546 -20.42 -21.98 -5.97
N VAL A 547 -20.53 -23.29 -5.78
CA VAL A 547 -21.26 -24.19 -6.72
C VAL A 547 -22.74 -23.81 -6.81
N ASN A 548 -23.32 -23.32 -5.69
CA ASN A 548 -24.70 -22.86 -5.57
C ASN A 548 -24.85 -21.35 -5.80
N GLY A 549 -23.87 -20.73 -6.47
CA GLY A 549 -23.83 -19.29 -6.67
C GLY A 549 -25.05 -18.74 -7.39
N LYS A 550 -25.73 -17.78 -6.76
CA LYS A 550 -26.91 -17.08 -7.28
C LYS A 550 -26.80 -15.59 -7.03
N VAL A 551 -27.31 -14.78 -7.94
CA VAL A 551 -27.41 -13.32 -7.79
C VAL A 551 -28.88 -12.92 -7.95
N ILE A 552 -29.36 -12.03 -7.11
CA ILE A 552 -30.69 -11.43 -7.22
C ILE A 552 -30.54 -9.94 -7.43
N PHE A 553 -31.11 -9.45 -8.54
CA PHE A 553 -31.31 -8.04 -8.79
C PHE A 553 -32.73 -7.66 -8.41
N TYR A 554 -32.89 -6.85 -7.37
CA TYR A 554 -34.18 -6.28 -7.04
C TYR A 554 -34.35 -4.99 -7.84
N ALA A 555 -35.30 -5.02 -8.80
CA ALA A 555 -35.48 -3.94 -9.75
C ALA A 555 -36.90 -3.97 -10.34
N ASP A 556 -37.48 -2.80 -10.59
CA ASP A 556 -38.79 -2.67 -11.23
C ASP A 556 -38.68 -2.59 -12.76
N LYS A 557 -37.48 -2.26 -13.27
CA LYS A 557 -37.17 -2.25 -14.70
C LYS A 557 -35.75 -2.73 -14.96
N ILE A 558 -35.53 -3.37 -16.09
CA ILE A 558 -34.17 -3.76 -16.51
C ILE A 558 -33.54 -2.57 -17.20
N THR A 559 -32.39 -2.11 -16.66
CA THR A 559 -31.57 -1.04 -17.24
C THR A 559 -30.57 -1.60 -18.25
N ALA A 560 -29.96 -0.71 -19.07
CA ALA A 560 -28.92 -1.11 -20.01
C ALA A 560 -27.71 -1.76 -19.29
N SER A 561 -27.32 -1.24 -18.13
CA SER A 561 -26.24 -1.78 -17.30
C SER A 561 -26.57 -3.19 -16.77
N MET A 562 -27.80 -3.42 -16.36
CA MET A 562 -28.26 -4.75 -15.92
C MET A 562 -28.25 -5.72 -17.10
N GLN A 563 -28.80 -5.32 -18.24
CA GLN A 563 -28.87 -6.17 -19.44
C GLN A 563 -27.47 -6.61 -19.89
N GLN A 564 -26.52 -5.68 -19.99
CA GLN A 564 -25.13 -6.00 -20.34
C GLN A 564 -24.50 -6.98 -19.34
N THR A 565 -24.78 -6.80 -18.05
CA THR A 565 -24.25 -7.70 -17.01
C THR A 565 -24.83 -9.11 -17.16
N MET A 566 -26.13 -9.23 -17.40
CA MET A 566 -26.80 -10.53 -17.61
C MET A 566 -26.29 -11.22 -18.87
N ASP A 567 -26.19 -10.50 -19.98
CA ASP A 567 -25.73 -11.03 -21.27
C ASP A 567 -24.29 -11.56 -21.16
N GLU A 568 -23.39 -10.76 -20.57
CA GLU A 568 -21.99 -11.16 -20.39
C GLU A 568 -21.86 -12.35 -19.40
N THR A 569 -22.60 -12.35 -18.32
CA THR A 569 -22.59 -13.45 -17.34
C THR A 569 -23.10 -14.75 -17.99
N ASN A 570 -24.16 -14.67 -18.79
CA ASN A 570 -24.69 -15.82 -19.52
C ASN A 570 -23.70 -16.33 -20.58
N ARG A 571 -23.07 -15.44 -21.38
CA ARG A 571 -22.03 -15.80 -22.35
C ARG A 571 -20.87 -16.57 -21.68
N ARG A 572 -20.38 -16.06 -20.55
CA ARG A 572 -19.30 -16.72 -19.77
C ARG A 572 -19.75 -18.07 -19.22
N ARG A 573 -20.96 -18.15 -18.72
CA ARG A 573 -21.54 -19.37 -18.21
C ARG A 573 -21.65 -20.44 -19.28
N GLU A 574 -22.18 -20.11 -20.47
CA GLU A 574 -22.28 -21.01 -21.62
C GLU A 574 -20.92 -21.52 -22.09
N LYS A 575 -19.91 -20.61 -22.21
CA LYS A 575 -18.52 -20.99 -22.56
C LYS A 575 -17.95 -21.98 -21.56
N GLN A 576 -18.13 -21.74 -20.26
CA GLN A 576 -17.67 -22.64 -19.20
C GLN A 576 -18.39 -23.99 -19.22
N MET A 577 -19.71 -24.01 -19.44
CA MET A 577 -20.48 -25.26 -19.52
C MET A 577 -19.99 -26.11 -20.68
N ALA A 578 -19.85 -25.53 -21.87
CA ALA A 578 -19.32 -26.22 -23.04
C ALA A 578 -17.93 -26.82 -22.81
N TYR A 579 -17.05 -26.04 -22.14
CA TYR A 579 -15.71 -26.51 -21.77
C TYR A 579 -15.77 -27.68 -20.78
N ASN A 580 -16.63 -27.59 -19.74
CA ASN A 580 -16.80 -28.65 -18.75
C ASN A 580 -17.29 -29.95 -19.38
N GLU A 581 -18.28 -29.85 -20.29
CA GLU A 581 -18.82 -31.00 -21.00
C GLU A 581 -17.75 -31.66 -21.90
N ALA A 582 -17.03 -30.86 -22.68
CA ALA A 582 -15.96 -31.34 -23.56
C ALA A 582 -14.82 -32.07 -22.82
N HIS A 583 -14.54 -31.68 -21.57
CA HIS A 583 -13.42 -32.23 -20.78
C HIS A 583 -13.89 -33.12 -19.61
N GLY A 584 -15.19 -33.39 -19.47
CA GLY A 584 -15.74 -34.21 -18.38
C GLY A 584 -15.48 -33.61 -16.97
N ILE A 585 -15.47 -32.29 -16.85
CA ILE A 585 -15.17 -31.60 -15.59
C ILE A 585 -16.45 -31.39 -14.79
N THR A 586 -16.45 -31.84 -13.55
CA THR A 586 -17.53 -31.56 -12.59
C THR A 586 -17.10 -30.33 -11.76
N PRO A 587 -17.93 -29.28 -11.67
CA PRO A 587 -17.62 -28.08 -10.88
C PRO A 587 -17.29 -28.43 -9.42
N LYS A 588 -16.17 -27.93 -8.91
CA LYS A 588 -15.73 -28.17 -7.53
C LYS A 588 -15.37 -26.84 -6.86
N GLN A 589 -15.90 -26.66 -5.65
CA GLN A 589 -15.54 -25.53 -4.80
C GLN A 589 -14.16 -25.78 -4.18
N VAL A 590 -13.28 -24.75 -4.25
CA VAL A 590 -11.97 -24.81 -3.62
C VAL A 590 -12.02 -23.99 -2.33
N MET A 591 -11.91 -24.68 -1.21
CA MET A 591 -11.70 -24.07 0.11
C MET A 591 -10.20 -23.82 0.27
N LYS A 592 -9.78 -22.58 0.32
CA LYS A 592 -8.41 -22.23 0.72
C LYS A 592 -8.35 -22.16 2.25
N ASN A 593 -7.49 -22.94 2.88
CA ASN A 593 -7.09 -22.67 4.26
C ASN A 593 -6.24 -21.40 4.24
N SER A 594 -6.87 -20.26 4.47
CA SER A 594 -6.16 -18.99 4.60
C SER A 594 -5.53 -18.91 5.98
N VAL A 595 -4.31 -19.41 6.12
CA VAL A 595 -3.46 -18.99 7.22
C VAL A 595 -2.98 -17.59 6.87
N SER A 596 -3.54 -16.57 7.52
CA SER A 596 -3.07 -15.20 7.40
C SER A 596 -1.67 -15.13 8.02
N MET A 597 -0.63 -15.00 7.19
CA MET A 597 0.75 -14.81 7.66
C MET A 597 0.92 -13.55 8.54
N LEU A 598 -0.03 -12.61 8.47
CA LEU A 598 -0.07 -11.43 9.33
C LEU A 598 -0.64 -11.74 10.73
N ALA A 599 -1.45 -12.77 10.89
CA ALA A 599 -2.07 -13.12 12.16
C ALA A 599 -1.17 -14.00 13.06
N GLU A 600 -0.26 -14.80 12.50
CA GLU A 600 0.62 -15.66 13.30
C GLU A 600 1.71 -14.89 14.06
N LYS A 601 2.15 -13.72 13.56
CA LYS A 601 3.18 -12.92 14.26
C LYS A 601 2.64 -12.00 15.35
N GLN A 602 1.33 -11.74 15.40
CA GLN A 602 0.74 -10.89 16.45
C GLN A 602 0.62 -11.58 17.83
N GLN A 603 0.80 -12.89 17.92
CA GLN A 603 0.72 -13.62 19.19
C GLN A 603 2.05 -13.76 19.97
N THR A 604 3.17 -13.28 19.43
CA THR A 604 4.50 -13.40 20.06
C THR A 604 5.24 -12.09 20.32
N ALA A 605 4.60 -10.93 20.10
CA ALA A 605 5.20 -9.65 20.45
C ALA A 605 4.96 -9.35 21.93
N GLU A 606 5.97 -9.54 22.77
CA GLU A 606 5.97 -9.00 24.11
C GLU A 606 5.98 -7.45 24.10
N PRO A 607 5.27 -6.79 25.05
CA PRO A 607 5.04 -5.36 25.01
C PRO A 607 6.18 -4.58 25.68
N TYR A 608 7.36 -4.54 25.09
CA TYR A 608 8.44 -3.64 25.49
C TYR A 608 9.18 -3.10 24.25
N ALA A 609 8.49 -2.28 23.44
CA ALA A 609 9.17 -1.35 22.55
C ALA A 609 9.22 0.02 23.23
N TYR A 610 10.40 0.60 23.36
CA TYR A 610 10.59 1.98 23.74
C TYR A 610 9.87 2.86 22.73
N ILE A 611 8.76 3.48 23.14
CA ILE A 611 8.05 4.46 22.33
C ILE A 611 8.84 5.77 22.48
N GLU A 612 9.48 6.22 21.41
CA GLU A 612 9.93 7.62 21.36
C GLU A 612 8.71 8.50 21.64
N PRO A 613 8.82 9.48 22.55
CA PRO A 613 7.70 10.36 22.84
C PRO A 613 7.32 11.12 21.55
N GLU A 614 6.08 10.93 21.10
CA GLU A 614 5.52 11.72 19.99
C GLU A 614 5.72 13.22 20.28
N PRO A 615 6.08 14.02 19.26
CA PRO A 615 6.18 15.44 19.44
C PRO A 615 4.81 16.00 19.91
N SER A 616 4.79 16.54 21.13
CA SER A 616 3.60 17.16 21.71
C SER A 616 3.06 18.23 20.75
N LEU A 617 1.78 18.25 20.52
CA LEU A 617 1.07 19.23 19.68
C LEU A 617 1.45 20.68 20.07
N VAL A 618 1.72 20.90 21.35
CA VAL A 618 2.15 22.21 21.89
C VAL A 618 3.60 22.55 21.53
N ALA A 619 4.44 21.56 21.17
CA ALA A 619 5.79 21.81 20.69
C ALA A 619 5.83 22.34 19.25
N ASP A 620 4.71 22.22 18.49
CA ASP A 620 4.64 22.79 17.16
C ASP A 620 4.41 24.32 17.22
N PRO A 621 5.30 25.15 16.65
CA PRO A 621 5.15 26.59 16.63
C PRO A 621 3.82 27.09 16.05
N VAL A 622 3.21 26.31 15.17
CA VAL A 622 1.93 26.60 14.51
C VAL A 622 0.77 26.72 15.51
N VAL A 623 0.81 25.98 16.63
CA VAL A 623 -0.22 26.01 17.67
C VAL A 623 -0.39 27.42 18.26
N GLN A 624 0.67 28.21 18.29
CA GLN A 624 0.62 29.59 18.78
C GLN A 624 -0.25 30.51 17.89
N TYR A 625 -0.44 30.14 16.62
CA TYR A 625 -1.22 30.89 15.62
C TYR A 625 -2.65 30.37 15.45
N MET A 626 -3.03 29.28 16.14
CA MET A 626 -4.41 28.82 16.15
C MET A 626 -5.32 29.88 16.74
N ASN A 627 -6.47 30.11 16.13
CA ASN A 627 -7.50 30.95 16.69
C ASN A 627 -8.20 30.25 17.88
N ARG A 628 -9.02 31.00 18.62
CA ARG A 628 -9.73 30.48 19.81
C ARG A 628 -10.54 29.22 19.52
N THR A 629 -11.29 29.22 18.41
CA THR A 629 -12.14 28.08 18.00
C THR A 629 -11.30 26.85 17.63
N GLN A 630 -10.11 27.04 17.06
CA GLN A 630 -9.17 25.96 16.75
C GLN A 630 -8.56 25.36 18.02
N LEU A 631 -8.16 26.24 18.98
CA LEU A 631 -7.66 25.79 20.29
C LEU A 631 -8.72 25.02 21.09
N GLU A 632 -9.97 25.48 21.08
CA GLU A 632 -11.09 24.78 21.73
C GLU A 632 -11.30 23.38 21.13
N LYS A 633 -11.21 23.22 19.80
CA LYS A 633 -11.29 21.91 19.12
C LYS A 633 -10.08 21.03 19.44
N ALA A 634 -8.87 21.60 19.48
CA ALA A 634 -7.67 20.88 19.88
C ALA A 634 -7.78 20.35 21.31
N ILE A 635 -8.24 21.19 22.24
CA ILE A 635 -8.52 20.82 23.64
C ILE A 635 -9.52 19.67 23.73
N GLU A 636 -10.62 19.75 22.97
CA GLU A 636 -11.64 18.70 22.97
C GLU A 636 -11.08 17.37 22.44
N ARG A 637 -10.27 17.43 21.37
CA ARG A 637 -9.59 16.27 20.78
C ARG A 637 -8.62 15.63 21.78
N THR A 638 -7.69 16.42 22.36
CA THR A 638 -6.72 15.93 23.34
C THR A 638 -7.40 15.36 24.58
N ARG A 639 -8.50 15.95 25.04
CA ARG A 639 -9.31 15.43 26.14
C ARG A 639 -9.94 14.07 25.81
N LYS A 640 -10.40 13.89 24.57
CA LYS A 640 -10.93 12.61 24.11
C LYS A 640 -9.85 11.55 24.05
N GLN A 641 -8.69 11.87 23.49
CA GLN A 641 -7.53 10.97 23.43
C GLN A 641 -7.05 10.57 24.84
N MET A 642 -6.94 11.52 25.77
CA MET A 642 -6.63 11.23 27.18
C MET A 642 -7.63 10.26 27.79
N THR A 643 -8.92 10.45 27.54
CA THR A 643 -9.98 9.59 28.08
C THR A 643 -9.95 8.20 27.45
N GLU A 644 -9.61 8.09 26.16
CA GLU A 644 -9.48 6.83 25.45
C GLU A 644 -8.24 6.06 25.92
N ALA A 645 -7.09 6.71 26.10
CA ALA A 645 -5.88 6.12 26.68
C ALA A 645 -6.13 5.62 28.12
N ALA A 646 -6.82 6.41 28.95
CA ALA A 646 -7.20 5.99 30.30
C ALA A 646 -8.14 4.77 30.31
N LYS A 647 -9.08 4.66 29.36
CA LYS A 647 -9.95 3.48 29.22
C LYS A 647 -9.18 2.23 28.79
N LYS A 648 -8.12 2.40 27.99
CA LYS A 648 -7.21 1.31 27.58
C LYS A 648 -6.20 0.94 28.69
N LEU A 649 -6.22 1.63 29.82
CA LEU A 649 -5.28 1.50 30.95
C LEU A 649 -3.84 1.91 30.58
N ASP A 650 -3.66 2.68 29.53
CA ASP A 650 -2.38 3.29 29.19
C ASP A 650 -2.20 4.61 29.96
N PHE A 651 -1.69 4.49 31.17
CA PHE A 651 -1.54 5.62 32.08
C PHE A 651 -0.40 6.56 31.69
N ILE A 652 0.57 6.09 30.88
CA ILE A 652 1.69 6.91 30.43
C ILE A 652 1.19 7.85 29.33
N GLU A 653 0.51 7.32 28.31
CA GLU A 653 -0.10 8.11 27.24
C GLU A 653 -1.19 9.04 27.78
N ALA A 654 -2.02 8.58 28.71
CA ALA A 654 -3.01 9.42 29.37
C ALA A 654 -2.38 10.59 30.15
N ALA A 655 -1.21 10.41 30.76
CA ALA A 655 -0.49 11.46 31.46
C ALA A 655 0.10 12.49 30.47
N GLN A 656 0.61 12.05 29.33
CA GLN A 656 1.12 12.93 28.27
C GLN A 656 0.01 13.82 27.71
N PHE A 657 -1.15 13.25 27.37
CA PHE A 657 -2.29 14.03 26.90
C PHE A 657 -2.85 14.97 27.97
N ARG A 658 -2.78 14.61 29.26
CA ARG A 658 -3.15 15.51 30.35
C ARG A 658 -2.22 16.73 30.40
N ASP A 659 -0.92 16.50 30.32
CA ASP A 659 0.07 17.60 30.39
C ASP A 659 -0.03 18.51 29.15
N GLU A 660 -0.33 17.95 28.00
CA GLU A 660 -0.63 18.68 26.77
C GLU A 660 -1.94 19.49 26.89
N LEU A 661 -2.98 18.89 27.44
CA LEU A 661 -4.27 19.54 27.68
C LEU A 661 -4.12 20.80 28.56
N VAL A 662 -3.34 20.70 29.64
CA VAL A 662 -3.05 21.83 30.53
C VAL A 662 -2.38 22.99 29.78
N LYS A 663 -1.41 22.68 28.91
CA LYS A 663 -0.71 23.69 28.12
C LYS A 663 -1.62 24.36 27.07
N LEU A 664 -2.48 23.58 26.39
CA LEU A 664 -3.48 24.10 25.45
C LEU A 664 -4.53 24.98 26.14
N GLU A 665 -4.99 24.60 27.33
CA GLU A 665 -5.92 25.39 28.15
C GLU A 665 -5.29 26.68 28.63
N ASP A 666 -4.01 26.71 28.99
CA ASP A 666 -3.29 27.92 29.37
C ASP A 666 -3.06 28.85 28.16
N LEU A 667 -2.77 28.32 26.98
CA LEU A 667 -2.72 29.07 25.73
C LEU A 667 -4.09 29.70 25.40
N LEU A 668 -5.16 28.98 25.61
CA LEU A 668 -6.52 29.50 25.39
C LEU A 668 -6.84 30.67 26.35
N LYS A 669 -6.39 30.59 27.62
CA LYS A 669 -6.58 31.67 28.62
C LYS A 669 -5.79 32.95 28.29
N THR A 670 -4.62 32.81 27.62
CA THR A 670 -3.76 33.94 27.24
C THR A 670 -4.23 34.66 25.98
N LYS A 671 -5.04 33.99 25.16
CA LYS A 671 -5.64 34.60 23.95
C LYS A 671 -6.94 35.34 24.35
N LYS A 672 -6.85 36.67 24.47
CA LYS A 672 -8.02 37.56 24.47
C LYS A 672 -8.59 37.62 23.05
N ASP A 673 -9.94 37.73 22.97
CA ASP A 673 -10.72 37.86 21.73
C ASP A 673 -10.17 38.90 20.77
#